data_85f8fa5e9aea114757c29f96adfec949
#
_entry.id   85f8fa5e9aea114757c29f96adfec949
#
_cell.length_a   1.000
_cell.length_b   1.000
_cell.length_c   1.000
_cell.angle_alpha   90.00
_cell.angle_beta   90.00
_cell.angle_gamma   90.00
#
_symmetry.space_group_name_H-M   'P 1'
#
loop_
_entity.id
_entity.type
_entity.pdbx_description
1 polymer ?
#
loop_
_entity_poly.entity_id
_entity_poly.type
_entity_poly.pdbx_seq_one_letter_code
_entity_poly.pdbx_strand_id
1 'polypeptide(L)'
;MVEQDQAADDSGKALKVLEDGKVDGGSVNSLAGIDVIRSYLTTLPNTPGVYRMISDAGKVLYVGKAKSLKKRVTSYTNLNNQSNRIRRMVSETATMEFVTTHTEAEALLLEANLIKRYAPRYNILLRDDKNFPQILVTDNHDFAQILKHRGAQKRKGEYFGPFASASAVNETLAFLQRVFLLRTCTDAVFEARTRPCLLYQIKRCSGPCDGRISQEAYAELVGQGRAFLSGRSNTIQQDLAAKMQQASDKQKYEEAAQYRDRIQALTRIQAHQDINLAGMPPTDVIAIHEDNGDFCIQIFFYRGGRNYGNRAYFPAHSRDETADAVLEAFLGQFYAQTTPPGQLLLSQDIPNRDLVSEALGIRAERRVHVRVPTRGDKRKLLAHAEANARAALSRRLAESATQRKLLDNLGATLELDGAPERIEVYDNSHVSGTDAVGAMIVAGPEGFVKNAYRKFNIKGSKHLTPLIEKPDEPHRPGLSDTAQEPYSAGDDFAMMREVLTRRFSRAMKEDPDRSMGQWPDLLLIDGGLGQLNATLLVLEELGIDDVAVAGVAKGPNRNAGRERVFQRGKSPLSLEARDPVLYFIQRLRDEAHRFAIGTHRAKRGKSTQKSTLDEIPGVGGKRKKALLHHFGAASSVAEAGREDLAVVDGISAAMASKIYDWFHPHG
;
A
#
# COMPACT_ATOMS: atom_id res chain seq x y z
N MET A 1 32.12 -12.72 -41.04
CA MET A 1 31.39 -13.96 -40.84
C MET A 1 31.47 -14.21 -39.33
N VAL A 2 30.53 -13.71 -38.61
CA VAL A 2 30.40 -13.88 -37.15
C VAL A 2 28.89 -14.09 -36.91
N GLU A 3 28.54 -15.30 -36.54
CA GLU A 3 27.22 -15.66 -36.08
C GLU A 3 26.98 -15.03 -34.70
N GLN A 4 25.92 -14.28 -34.59
CA GLN A 4 25.38 -13.81 -33.31
C GLN A 4 24.25 -14.73 -32.88
N ASP A 5 24.47 -15.43 -31.79
CA ASP A 5 23.47 -16.19 -31.03
C ASP A 5 22.39 -15.25 -30.51
N GLN A 6 21.17 -15.47 -30.95
CA GLN A 6 19.95 -14.93 -30.35
C GLN A 6 19.43 -15.94 -29.32
N ALA A 7 19.73 -15.74 -28.04
CA ALA A 7 19.01 -16.37 -26.96
C ALA A 7 17.66 -15.62 -26.76
N ALA A 8 16.59 -16.17 -27.32
CA ALA A 8 15.24 -15.65 -27.18
C ALA A 8 14.68 -15.97 -25.80
N ASP A 9 14.15 -14.95 -25.19
CA ASP A 9 13.36 -14.93 -23.95
C ASP A 9 12.06 -15.77 -24.13
N ASP A 10 12.08 -16.98 -23.59
CA ASP A 10 10.97 -17.96 -23.67
C ASP A 10 9.90 -17.73 -22.58
N SER A 11 10.01 -16.70 -21.76
CA SER A 11 9.01 -16.34 -20.72
C SER A 11 7.77 -15.61 -21.27
N GLY A 12 7.85 -15.12 -22.50
CA GLY A 12 6.75 -14.38 -23.16
C GLY A 12 5.68 -15.27 -23.82
N LYS A 13 5.99 -16.54 -24.13
CA LYS A 13 5.05 -17.42 -24.86
C LYS A 13 3.99 -18.09 -23.99
N ALA A 14 4.25 -18.30 -22.71
CA ALA A 14 3.27 -18.92 -21.79
C ALA A 14 2.09 -17.99 -21.43
N LEU A 15 2.22 -16.67 -21.58
CA LEU A 15 1.14 -15.71 -21.31
C LEU A 15 0.19 -15.48 -22.51
N LYS A 16 0.60 -15.80 -23.73
CA LYS A 16 -0.22 -15.55 -24.93
C LYS A 16 -1.29 -16.60 -25.23
N VAL A 17 -1.19 -17.80 -24.67
CA VAL A 17 -2.17 -18.88 -24.89
C VAL A 17 -3.46 -18.69 -24.06
N LEU A 18 -3.52 -17.71 -23.16
CA LEU A 18 -4.68 -17.47 -22.29
C LEU A 18 -5.71 -16.47 -22.87
N GLU A 19 -5.49 -15.84 -24.03
CA GLU A 19 -6.37 -14.80 -24.56
C GLU A 19 -7.29 -15.24 -25.72
N ASP A 20 -7.06 -16.37 -26.38
CA ASP A 20 -7.78 -16.77 -27.60
C ASP A 20 -8.77 -17.95 -27.45
N GLY A 21 -9.28 -18.21 -26.25
CA GLY A 21 -10.33 -19.21 -26.01
C GLY A 21 -11.74 -18.62 -25.98
N LYS A 22 -12.20 -17.90 -27.02
CA LYS A 22 -13.64 -17.67 -27.24
C LYS A 22 -14.24 -18.97 -27.79
N VAL A 23 -14.96 -19.69 -26.93
CA VAL A 23 -15.88 -20.75 -27.33
C VAL A 23 -17.24 -20.09 -27.60
N ASP A 24 -17.76 -20.33 -28.79
CA ASP A 24 -19.06 -19.85 -29.29
C ASP A 24 -20.21 -20.11 -28.32
N GLY A 25 -21.12 -19.13 -28.23
CA GLY A 25 -22.30 -19.16 -27.38
C GLY A 25 -23.32 -20.23 -27.79
N GLY A 26 -23.11 -21.45 -27.30
CA GLY A 26 -24.12 -22.49 -27.26
C GLY A 26 -24.86 -22.46 -25.92
N SER A 27 -26.17 -22.56 -25.89
CA SER A 27 -27.07 -22.54 -24.73
C SER A 27 -26.53 -23.37 -23.57
N VAL A 28 -26.22 -22.69 -22.44
CA VAL A 28 -25.72 -23.31 -21.21
C VAL A 28 -26.87 -24.05 -20.55
N ASN A 29 -26.94 -25.37 -20.72
CA ASN A 29 -27.66 -26.26 -19.81
C ASN A 29 -27.06 -26.06 -18.41
N SER A 30 -27.84 -25.60 -17.45
CA SER A 30 -27.40 -25.41 -16.05
C SER A 30 -27.20 -26.78 -15.39
N LEU A 31 -26.05 -27.39 -15.61
CA LEU A 31 -25.61 -28.54 -14.85
C LEU A 31 -25.38 -28.14 -13.39
N ALA A 32 -25.79 -29.00 -12.43
CA ALA A 32 -25.39 -28.76 -11.03
C ALA A 32 -23.86 -28.76 -10.90
N GLY A 33 -23.30 -27.94 -10.03
CA GLY A 33 -21.85 -27.73 -9.94
C GLY A 33 -20.99 -28.98 -9.84
N ILE A 34 -21.49 -30.08 -9.22
CA ILE A 34 -20.81 -31.36 -9.18
C ILE A 34 -20.75 -32.02 -10.57
N ASP A 35 -21.78 -31.88 -11.39
CA ASP A 35 -21.83 -32.47 -12.74
C ASP A 35 -20.94 -31.72 -13.71
N VAL A 36 -20.81 -30.39 -13.49
CA VAL A 36 -19.80 -29.58 -14.16
C VAL A 36 -18.42 -30.13 -13.88
N ILE A 37 -18.05 -30.35 -12.61
CA ILE A 37 -16.75 -30.92 -12.25
C ILE A 37 -16.55 -32.31 -12.86
N ARG A 38 -17.57 -33.16 -12.86
CA ARG A 38 -17.54 -34.50 -13.47
C ARG A 38 -17.25 -34.46 -14.98
N SER A 39 -17.82 -33.49 -15.69
CA SER A 39 -17.59 -33.34 -17.13
C SER A 39 -16.12 -33.10 -17.49
N TYR A 40 -15.40 -32.36 -16.63
CA TYR A 40 -13.97 -32.10 -16.83
C TYR A 40 -13.04 -33.27 -16.50
N LEU A 41 -13.48 -34.28 -15.73
CA LEU A 41 -12.64 -35.42 -15.34
C LEU A 41 -12.14 -36.26 -16.53
N THR A 42 -12.85 -36.23 -17.65
CA THR A 42 -12.43 -36.95 -18.89
C THR A 42 -11.24 -36.26 -19.56
N THR A 43 -11.12 -34.93 -19.45
CA THR A 43 -10.08 -34.13 -20.11
C THR A 43 -8.89 -33.85 -19.22
N LEU A 44 -9.04 -34.01 -17.89
CA LEU A 44 -7.98 -33.71 -16.93
C LEU A 44 -6.81 -34.70 -17.00
N PRO A 45 -5.56 -34.19 -17.16
CA PRO A 45 -4.37 -35.04 -17.15
C PRO A 45 -3.96 -35.47 -15.73
N ASN A 46 -3.11 -36.49 -15.64
CA ASN A 46 -2.49 -36.93 -14.37
C ASN A 46 -1.17 -36.18 -14.05
N THR A 47 -0.96 -35.03 -14.61
CA THR A 47 0.22 -34.19 -14.41
C THR A 47 0.01 -33.14 -13.31
N PRO A 48 1.09 -32.56 -12.77
CA PRO A 48 1.00 -31.42 -11.89
C PRO A 48 0.36 -30.22 -12.58
N GLY A 49 -0.30 -29.34 -11.79
CA GLY A 49 -0.91 -28.14 -12.33
C GLY A 49 -1.78 -27.40 -11.34
N VAL A 50 -2.43 -26.36 -11.84
CA VAL A 50 -3.35 -25.49 -11.10
C VAL A 50 -4.70 -25.49 -11.80
N TYR A 51 -5.78 -25.52 -11.02
CA TYR A 51 -7.15 -25.43 -11.50
C TYR A 51 -7.88 -24.27 -10.83
N ARG A 52 -8.89 -23.72 -11.51
CA ARG A 52 -9.75 -22.65 -11.05
C ARG A 52 -11.21 -23.07 -11.16
N MET A 53 -11.97 -22.85 -10.07
CA MET A 53 -13.42 -22.98 -10.05
C MET A 53 -14.02 -21.57 -10.27
N ILE A 54 -14.96 -21.46 -11.20
CA ILE A 54 -15.49 -20.18 -11.68
C ILE A 54 -17.02 -20.23 -11.57
N SER A 55 -17.64 -19.16 -11.07
CA SER A 55 -19.09 -19.01 -10.99
C SER A 55 -19.73 -18.70 -12.35
N ASP A 56 -21.04 -18.77 -12.42
CA ASP A 56 -21.83 -18.38 -13.60
C ASP A 56 -21.58 -16.92 -14.04
N ALA A 57 -21.34 -16.01 -13.08
CA ALA A 57 -20.94 -14.64 -13.34
C ALA A 57 -19.47 -14.47 -13.80
N GLY A 58 -18.74 -15.53 -14.11
CA GLY A 58 -17.34 -15.49 -14.54
C GLY A 58 -16.33 -15.17 -13.42
N LYS A 59 -16.75 -15.15 -12.15
CA LYS A 59 -15.88 -14.84 -11.02
C LYS A 59 -15.15 -16.09 -10.54
N VAL A 60 -13.82 -15.99 -10.34
CA VAL A 60 -13.02 -17.08 -9.77
C VAL A 60 -13.41 -17.28 -8.30
N LEU A 61 -13.92 -18.45 -7.98
CA LEU A 61 -14.35 -18.86 -6.65
C LEU A 61 -13.19 -19.44 -5.83
N TYR A 62 -12.37 -20.27 -6.48
CA TYR A 62 -11.28 -21.00 -5.85
C TYR A 62 -10.15 -21.27 -6.84
N VAL A 63 -8.92 -21.25 -6.36
CA VAL A 63 -7.71 -21.68 -7.06
C VAL A 63 -7.06 -22.78 -6.23
N GLY A 64 -6.66 -23.89 -6.85
CA GLY A 64 -5.99 -24.97 -6.15
C GLY A 64 -4.89 -25.62 -6.98
N LYS A 65 -3.79 -25.99 -6.32
CA LYS A 65 -2.71 -26.78 -6.89
C LYS A 65 -3.01 -28.27 -6.83
N ALA A 66 -2.39 -29.05 -7.70
CA ALA A 66 -2.44 -30.50 -7.66
C ALA A 66 -1.12 -31.10 -8.13
N LYS A 67 -0.69 -32.21 -7.48
CA LYS A 67 0.35 -33.11 -7.99
C LYS A 67 -0.17 -33.92 -9.16
N SER A 68 -1.46 -34.24 -9.17
CA SER A 68 -2.21 -34.85 -10.26
C SER A 68 -3.57 -34.18 -10.34
N LEU A 69 -3.78 -33.37 -11.37
CA LEU A 69 -5.02 -32.62 -11.58
C LEU A 69 -6.25 -33.52 -11.53
N LYS A 70 -6.22 -34.66 -12.27
CA LYS A 70 -7.34 -35.61 -12.30
C LYS A 70 -7.68 -36.16 -10.92
N LYS A 71 -6.68 -36.65 -10.15
CA LYS A 71 -6.92 -37.23 -8.81
C LYS A 71 -7.46 -36.16 -7.84
N ARG A 72 -6.90 -34.95 -7.88
CA ARG A 72 -7.32 -33.86 -7.00
C ARG A 72 -8.74 -33.40 -7.29
N VAL A 73 -9.08 -33.18 -8.56
CA VAL A 73 -10.41 -32.73 -8.95
C VAL A 73 -11.47 -33.81 -8.71
N THR A 74 -11.13 -35.08 -8.89
CA THR A 74 -12.01 -36.21 -8.53
C THR A 74 -12.42 -36.18 -7.07
N SER A 75 -11.54 -35.71 -6.15
CA SER A 75 -11.88 -35.66 -4.72
C SER A 75 -13.08 -34.73 -4.41
N TYR A 76 -13.38 -33.77 -5.26
CA TYR A 76 -14.53 -32.87 -5.11
C TYR A 76 -15.86 -33.49 -5.52
N THR A 77 -15.85 -34.60 -6.22
CA THR A 77 -17.10 -35.35 -6.58
C THR A 77 -17.64 -36.17 -5.42
N ASN A 78 -16.85 -36.38 -4.36
CA ASN A 78 -17.28 -37.04 -3.13
C ASN A 78 -17.53 -36.02 -2.02
N LEU A 79 -18.74 -35.44 -1.99
CA LEU A 79 -19.13 -34.37 -1.07
C LEU A 79 -19.24 -34.84 0.39
N ASN A 80 -19.38 -36.15 0.67
CA ASN A 80 -19.57 -36.62 2.04
C ASN A 80 -18.36 -36.35 2.94
N ASN A 81 -17.17 -36.30 2.35
CA ASN A 81 -15.92 -36.11 3.06
C ASN A 81 -15.40 -34.64 2.94
N GLN A 82 -16.24 -33.70 2.46
CA GLN A 82 -15.85 -32.32 2.27
C GLN A 82 -16.48 -31.40 3.32
N SER A 83 -15.74 -30.33 3.70
CA SER A 83 -16.27 -29.28 4.56
C SER A 83 -17.46 -28.56 3.91
N ASN A 84 -18.32 -27.92 4.71
CA ASN A 84 -19.46 -27.18 4.21
C ASN A 84 -19.06 -26.08 3.23
N ARG A 85 -17.90 -25.46 3.45
CA ARG A 85 -17.30 -24.46 2.55
C ARG A 85 -17.00 -25.04 1.17
N ILE A 86 -16.36 -26.20 1.10
CA ILE A 86 -16.03 -26.88 -0.17
C ILE A 86 -17.33 -27.33 -0.87
N ARG A 87 -18.30 -27.85 -0.13
CA ARG A 87 -19.61 -28.18 -0.70
C ARG A 87 -20.28 -27.00 -1.36
N ARG A 88 -20.26 -25.85 -0.68
CA ARG A 88 -20.83 -24.60 -1.22
C ARG A 88 -20.03 -24.08 -2.42
N MET A 89 -18.68 -24.14 -2.38
CA MET A 89 -17.84 -23.83 -3.54
C MET A 89 -18.20 -24.67 -4.74
N VAL A 90 -18.33 -25.99 -4.55
CA VAL A 90 -18.72 -26.93 -5.61
C VAL A 90 -20.10 -26.59 -6.17
N SER A 91 -21.11 -26.31 -5.31
CA SER A 91 -22.45 -25.94 -5.78
C SER A 91 -22.52 -24.64 -6.58
N GLU A 92 -21.62 -23.70 -6.32
CA GLU A 92 -21.53 -22.43 -7.05
C GLU A 92 -20.65 -22.50 -8.30
N THR A 93 -19.97 -23.62 -8.56
CA THR A 93 -19.09 -23.79 -9.71
C THR A 93 -19.90 -24.02 -10.98
N ALA A 94 -19.84 -23.06 -11.90
CA ALA A 94 -20.47 -23.13 -13.21
C ALA A 94 -19.49 -23.58 -14.32
N THR A 95 -18.19 -23.31 -14.14
CA THR A 95 -17.15 -23.75 -15.09
C THR A 95 -15.81 -23.93 -14.37
N MET A 96 -14.89 -24.65 -15.00
CA MET A 96 -13.56 -24.90 -14.47
C MET A 96 -12.50 -24.70 -15.56
N GLU A 97 -11.36 -24.17 -15.17
CA GLU A 97 -10.18 -24.06 -16.02
C GLU A 97 -8.98 -24.70 -15.32
N PHE A 98 -8.02 -25.19 -16.09
CA PHE A 98 -6.79 -25.74 -15.54
C PHE A 98 -5.57 -25.42 -16.42
N VAL A 99 -4.40 -25.37 -15.78
CA VAL A 99 -3.11 -25.18 -16.43
C VAL A 99 -2.17 -26.27 -15.91
N THR A 100 -1.51 -26.99 -16.79
CA THR A 100 -0.48 -27.97 -16.43
C THR A 100 0.85 -27.27 -16.17
N THR A 101 1.65 -27.83 -15.27
CA THR A 101 3.02 -27.38 -14.96
C THR A 101 3.97 -28.57 -15.08
N HIS A 102 5.29 -28.28 -15.19
CA HIS A 102 6.29 -29.35 -15.25
C HIS A 102 6.51 -30.00 -13.88
N THR A 103 6.45 -29.18 -12.82
CA THR A 103 6.66 -29.65 -11.43
C THR A 103 5.55 -29.20 -10.50
N GLU A 104 5.44 -29.89 -9.35
CA GLU A 104 4.52 -29.49 -8.28
C GLU A 104 4.94 -28.16 -7.63
N ALA A 105 6.24 -27.87 -7.60
CA ALA A 105 6.77 -26.60 -7.11
C ALA A 105 6.35 -25.41 -7.98
N GLU A 106 6.37 -25.57 -9.31
CA GLU A 106 5.82 -24.58 -10.24
C GLU A 106 4.31 -24.41 -10.04
N ALA A 107 3.56 -25.49 -9.80
CA ALA A 107 2.13 -25.42 -9.50
C ALA A 107 1.88 -24.59 -8.23
N LEU A 108 2.68 -24.76 -7.17
CA LEU A 108 2.56 -23.99 -5.93
C LEU A 108 2.80 -22.49 -6.17
N LEU A 109 3.83 -22.12 -6.93
CA LEU A 109 4.12 -20.74 -7.27
C LEU A 109 3.03 -20.10 -8.14
N LEU A 110 2.51 -20.85 -9.12
CA LEU A 110 1.42 -20.41 -9.98
C LEU A 110 0.11 -20.23 -9.19
N GLU A 111 -0.23 -21.17 -8.30
CA GLU A 111 -1.38 -21.07 -7.39
C GLU A 111 -1.31 -19.78 -6.57
N ALA A 112 -0.19 -19.50 -5.90
CA ALA A 112 0.00 -18.31 -5.09
C ALA A 112 -0.18 -17.01 -5.90
N ASN A 113 0.34 -16.97 -7.12
CA ASN A 113 0.18 -15.83 -8.02
C ASN A 113 -1.28 -15.63 -8.46
N LEU A 114 -1.99 -16.72 -8.78
CA LEU A 114 -3.40 -16.67 -9.21
C LEU A 114 -4.33 -16.31 -8.03
N ILE A 115 -4.10 -16.85 -6.83
CA ILE A 115 -4.83 -16.45 -5.60
C ILE A 115 -4.70 -14.95 -5.39
N LYS A 116 -3.50 -14.42 -5.55
CA LYS A 116 -3.25 -12.99 -5.41
C LYS A 116 -3.92 -12.14 -6.49
N ARG A 117 -3.90 -12.59 -7.74
CA ARG A 117 -4.50 -11.88 -8.87
C ARG A 117 -6.02 -11.82 -8.76
N TYR A 118 -6.66 -12.92 -8.40
CA TYR A 118 -8.12 -13.04 -8.43
C TYR A 118 -8.78 -12.85 -7.06
N ALA A 119 -8.02 -12.94 -5.97
CA ALA A 119 -8.50 -12.87 -4.59
C ALA A 119 -9.77 -13.72 -4.35
N PRO A 120 -9.75 -15.04 -4.67
CA PRO A 120 -10.94 -15.87 -4.68
C PRO A 120 -11.48 -16.05 -3.26
N ARG A 121 -12.81 -16.00 -3.10
CA ARG A 121 -13.43 -16.00 -1.77
C ARG A 121 -13.29 -17.30 -0.98
N TYR A 122 -13.03 -18.40 -1.68
CA TYR A 122 -12.81 -19.72 -1.08
C TYR A 122 -11.33 -20.08 -0.89
N ASN A 123 -10.38 -19.15 -1.04
CA ASN A 123 -8.99 -19.32 -0.67
C ASN A 123 -8.65 -18.55 0.62
N ILE A 124 -7.61 -18.99 1.29
CA ILE A 124 -6.96 -18.19 2.35
C ILE A 124 -6.29 -17.00 1.66
N LEU A 125 -6.53 -15.78 2.15
CA LEU A 125 -6.05 -14.56 1.51
C LEU A 125 -5.15 -13.74 2.44
N LEU A 126 -3.98 -13.38 1.94
CA LEU A 126 -3.12 -12.38 2.57
C LEU A 126 -3.51 -10.99 2.06
N ARG A 127 -4.30 -10.24 2.84
CA ARG A 127 -4.85 -8.93 2.43
C ARG A 127 -3.84 -7.78 2.49
N ASP A 128 -2.82 -7.84 3.36
CA ASP A 128 -1.81 -6.79 3.53
C ASP A 128 -0.47 -7.21 2.92
N ASP A 129 -0.32 -6.99 1.64
CA ASP A 129 0.82 -7.42 0.82
C ASP A 129 1.73 -6.27 0.34
N LYS A 130 1.73 -5.15 1.07
CA LYS A 130 2.56 -3.98 0.70
C LYS A 130 4.03 -4.36 0.62
N ASN A 131 4.67 -3.97 -0.49
CA ASN A 131 6.11 -4.15 -0.67
C ASN A 131 6.89 -3.53 0.49
N PHE A 132 7.85 -4.28 1.02
CA PHE A 132 8.74 -3.79 2.06
C PHE A 132 9.71 -2.75 1.52
N PRO A 133 10.00 -1.72 2.30
CA PRO A 133 11.08 -0.81 1.96
C PRO A 133 12.44 -1.52 2.13
N GLN A 134 13.37 -1.13 1.26
CA GLN A 134 14.75 -1.63 1.18
C GLN A 134 15.71 -0.45 1.12
N ILE A 135 16.98 -0.70 1.39
CA ILE A 135 18.07 0.23 1.10
C ILE A 135 18.73 -0.25 -0.20
N LEU A 136 18.84 0.64 -1.17
CA LEU A 136 19.59 0.41 -2.40
C LEU A 136 20.92 1.15 -2.32
N VAL A 137 22.01 0.43 -2.59
CA VAL A 137 23.32 0.98 -2.89
C VAL A 137 23.53 0.85 -4.40
N THR A 138 23.60 1.98 -5.11
CA THR A 138 23.67 1.98 -6.58
C THR A 138 25.05 1.58 -7.10
N ASP A 139 25.08 1.00 -8.31
CA ASP A 139 26.33 0.62 -9.01
C ASP A 139 26.48 1.30 -10.39
N ASN A 140 25.64 2.31 -10.68
CA ASN A 140 25.62 3.00 -11.97
C ASN A 140 26.45 4.29 -12.01
N HIS A 141 27.20 4.60 -10.95
CA HIS A 141 28.01 5.80 -10.83
C HIS A 141 29.26 5.50 -9.98
N ASP A 142 30.40 6.09 -10.30
CA ASP A 142 31.69 5.91 -9.59
C ASP A 142 31.60 6.18 -8.09
N PHE A 143 30.75 7.13 -7.73
CA PHE A 143 30.39 7.40 -6.34
C PHE A 143 28.99 6.86 -6.06
N ALA A 144 28.87 5.65 -5.54
CA ALA A 144 27.59 4.99 -5.26
C ALA A 144 26.69 5.84 -4.36
N GLN A 145 25.39 5.89 -4.70
CA GLN A 145 24.34 6.53 -3.90
C GLN A 145 23.69 5.51 -2.98
N ILE A 146 23.40 5.90 -1.73
CA ILE A 146 22.50 5.14 -0.87
C ILE A 146 21.13 5.78 -0.84
N LEU A 147 20.07 4.99 -1.01
CA LEU A 147 18.70 5.49 -1.00
C LEU A 147 17.69 4.46 -0.52
N LYS A 148 16.54 4.97 -0.06
CA LYS A 148 15.38 4.16 0.23
C LYS A 148 14.72 3.73 -1.08
N HIS A 149 14.48 2.44 -1.22
CA HIS A 149 13.76 1.86 -2.34
C HIS A 149 12.48 1.15 -1.88
N ARG A 150 11.45 1.17 -2.73
CA ARG A 150 10.22 0.41 -2.54
C ARG A 150 9.65 0.01 -3.89
N GLY A 151 9.23 -1.24 -4.02
CA GLY A 151 8.67 -1.77 -5.25
C GLY A 151 9.64 -2.67 -6.01
N ALA A 152 9.46 -2.79 -7.34
CA ALA A 152 10.27 -3.68 -8.17
C ALA A 152 11.74 -3.22 -8.24
N GLN A 153 12.68 -4.15 -8.18
CA GLN A 153 14.14 -3.91 -8.20
C GLN A 153 14.63 -3.65 -9.62
N LYS A 154 14.24 -2.52 -10.22
CA LYS A 154 14.59 -2.16 -11.60
C LYS A 154 15.91 -1.39 -11.74
N ARG A 155 16.44 -0.82 -10.66
CA ARG A 155 17.70 -0.05 -10.68
C ARG A 155 18.89 -0.99 -10.48
N LYS A 156 19.99 -0.74 -11.19
CA LYS A 156 21.25 -1.45 -10.97
C LYS A 156 21.81 -1.10 -9.59
N GLY A 157 22.24 -2.12 -8.84
CA GLY A 157 22.80 -1.98 -7.51
C GLY A 157 22.39 -3.11 -6.57
N GLU A 158 22.89 -3.04 -5.35
CA GLU A 158 22.64 -4.04 -4.31
C GLU A 158 21.51 -3.60 -3.38
N TYR A 159 20.53 -4.49 -3.17
CA TYR A 159 19.34 -4.24 -2.35
C TYR A 159 19.48 -4.94 -1.01
N PHE A 160 19.35 -4.17 0.07
CA PHE A 160 19.42 -4.64 1.46
C PHE A 160 18.05 -4.53 2.13
N GLY A 161 17.61 -5.60 2.77
CA GLY A 161 16.32 -5.71 3.43
C GLY A 161 15.75 -7.12 3.37
N PRO A 162 14.44 -7.30 3.52
CA PRO A 162 13.40 -6.27 3.75
C PRO A 162 13.46 -5.63 5.14
N PHE A 163 13.04 -4.35 5.26
CA PHE A 163 12.86 -3.68 6.53
C PHE A 163 11.37 -3.65 6.88
N ALA A 164 11.04 -3.86 8.15
CA ALA A 164 9.64 -3.92 8.59
C ALA A 164 8.88 -2.59 8.40
N SER A 165 9.57 -1.45 8.49
CA SER A 165 8.96 -0.13 8.40
C SER A 165 9.81 0.89 7.63
N ALA A 166 9.16 1.94 7.17
CA ALA A 166 9.82 3.08 6.54
C ALA A 166 10.72 3.86 7.53
N SER A 167 10.35 3.88 8.82
CA SER A 167 11.14 4.50 9.88
C SER A 167 12.47 3.77 10.05
N ALA A 168 12.46 2.44 10.15
CA ALA A 168 13.66 1.63 10.27
C ALA A 168 14.67 1.86 9.13
N VAL A 169 14.17 2.02 7.88
CA VAL A 169 15.05 2.40 6.75
C VAL A 169 15.63 3.79 6.94
N ASN A 170 14.82 4.78 7.31
CA ASN A 170 15.29 6.16 7.48
C ASN A 170 16.33 6.26 8.60
N GLU A 171 16.13 5.56 9.71
CA GLU A 171 17.07 5.47 10.83
C GLU A 171 18.39 4.82 10.40
N THR A 172 18.31 3.72 9.66
CA THR A 172 19.49 3.05 9.11
C THR A 172 20.24 3.93 8.10
N LEU A 173 19.53 4.65 7.21
CA LEU A 173 20.15 5.59 6.26
C LEU A 173 20.84 6.76 7.01
N ALA A 174 20.19 7.33 8.01
CA ALA A 174 20.77 8.39 8.84
C ALA A 174 22.02 7.91 9.59
N PHE A 175 22.03 6.65 10.02
CA PHE A 175 23.19 6.01 10.61
C PHE A 175 24.33 5.81 9.60
N LEU A 176 24.03 5.25 8.43
CA LEU A 176 25.03 5.05 7.36
C LEU A 176 25.70 6.36 6.94
N GLN A 177 24.90 7.44 6.83
CA GLN A 177 25.45 8.78 6.58
C GLN A 177 26.39 9.26 7.69
N ARG A 178 26.05 9.01 8.94
CA ARG A 178 26.87 9.45 10.08
C ARG A 178 28.19 8.69 10.22
N VAL A 179 28.15 7.37 9.98
CA VAL A 179 29.29 6.48 10.21
C VAL A 179 30.17 6.32 8.97
N PHE A 180 29.56 6.18 7.79
CA PHE A 180 30.28 5.91 6.54
C PHE A 180 30.27 7.09 5.57
N LEU A 181 29.65 8.23 5.93
CA LEU A 181 29.66 9.48 5.17
C LEU A 181 29.22 9.32 3.70
N LEU A 182 28.29 8.41 3.44
CA LEU A 182 27.82 8.07 2.10
C LEU A 182 26.83 9.11 1.56
N ARG A 183 26.90 9.42 0.26
CA ARG A 183 25.99 10.35 -0.39
C ARG A 183 24.56 9.78 -0.55
N THR A 184 23.58 10.65 -0.42
CA THR A 184 22.16 10.35 -0.69
C THR A 184 21.58 11.19 -1.83
N CYS A 185 22.31 12.20 -2.32
CA CYS A 185 21.88 13.05 -3.43
C CYS A 185 21.80 12.25 -4.73
N THR A 186 20.89 12.65 -5.62
CA THR A 186 20.76 12.07 -6.98
C THR A 186 21.95 12.45 -7.85
N ASP A 187 22.21 11.68 -8.91
CA ASP A 187 23.34 11.92 -9.82
C ASP A 187 23.24 13.32 -10.45
N ALA A 188 22.05 13.76 -10.86
CA ALA A 188 21.84 15.12 -11.39
C ALA A 188 22.17 16.24 -10.38
N VAL A 189 21.94 16.01 -9.07
CA VAL A 189 22.34 16.97 -8.02
C VAL A 189 23.84 16.87 -7.76
N PHE A 190 24.42 15.70 -7.89
CA PHE A 190 25.86 15.48 -7.75
C PHE A 190 26.66 16.22 -8.83
N GLU A 191 26.29 16.04 -10.09
CA GLU A 191 26.95 16.65 -11.25
C GLU A 191 26.82 18.19 -11.28
N ALA A 192 25.71 18.72 -10.80
CA ALA A 192 25.44 20.16 -10.79
C ALA A 192 26.12 20.91 -9.62
N ARG A 193 26.90 20.23 -8.76
CA ARG A 193 27.53 20.85 -7.59
C ARG A 193 28.87 21.47 -7.90
N THR A 194 29.06 22.71 -7.46
CA THR A 194 30.31 23.47 -7.53
C THR A 194 30.88 23.82 -6.16
N ARG A 195 30.18 23.43 -5.09
CA ARG A 195 30.57 23.70 -3.69
C ARG A 195 30.00 22.64 -2.76
N PRO A 196 30.62 22.40 -1.57
CA PRO A 196 30.11 21.43 -0.60
C PRO A 196 28.70 21.77 -0.14
N CYS A 197 27.84 20.74 -0.01
CA CYS A 197 26.49 20.92 0.50
C CYS A 197 26.46 20.86 2.04
N LEU A 198 25.29 21.16 2.62
CA LEU A 198 25.06 21.10 4.06
C LEU A 198 25.45 19.73 4.66
N LEU A 199 25.20 18.63 3.96
CA LEU A 199 25.53 17.28 4.48
C LEU A 199 27.03 17.10 4.70
N TYR A 200 27.87 17.71 3.86
CA TYR A 200 29.33 17.74 4.08
C TYR A 200 29.66 18.58 5.31
N GLN A 201 29.09 19.79 5.42
CA GLN A 201 29.36 20.70 6.56
C GLN A 201 28.97 20.09 7.91
N ILE A 202 27.86 19.37 7.98
CA ILE A 202 27.40 18.67 9.19
C ILE A 202 28.00 17.25 9.33
N LYS A 203 29.05 16.92 8.59
CA LYS A 203 29.78 15.63 8.64
C LYS A 203 28.90 14.41 8.44
N ARG A 204 27.98 14.47 7.46
CA ARG A 204 27.13 13.36 7.02
C ARG A 204 27.36 12.90 5.58
N CYS A 205 28.30 13.51 4.89
CA CYS A 205 28.76 13.13 3.54
C CYS A 205 30.24 13.47 3.43
N SER A 206 31.01 12.66 2.72
CA SER A 206 32.43 12.89 2.49
C SER A 206 32.73 13.93 1.39
N GLY A 207 31.70 14.49 0.72
CA GLY A 207 31.84 15.54 -0.28
C GLY A 207 32.43 15.08 -1.62
N PRO A 208 32.08 13.90 -2.17
CA PRO A 208 32.66 13.41 -3.42
C PRO A 208 32.32 14.29 -4.63
N CYS A 209 31.22 15.06 -4.58
CA CYS A 209 30.83 15.96 -5.66
C CYS A 209 31.70 17.21 -5.81
N ASP A 210 32.53 17.51 -4.81
CA ASP A 210 33.43 18.67 -4.77
C ASP A 210 34.91 18.22 -4.67
N GLY A 211 35.21 16.96 -5.01
CA GLY A 211 36.57 16.43 -5.01
C GLY A 211 37.24 16.27 -3.63
N ARG A 212 36.43 16.31 -2.53
CA ARG A 212 36.97 16.22 -1.15
C ARG A 212 37.46 14.82 -0.76
N ILE A 213 37.09 13.81 -1.54
CA ILE A 213 37.49 12.41 -1.37
C ILE A 213 37.77 11.79 -2.73
N SER A 214 38.80 10.94 -2.82
CA SER A 214 39.07 10.20 -4.04
C SER A 214 38.04 9.08 -4.27
N GLN A 215 37.94 8.58 -5.49
CA GLN A 215 37.07 7.48 -5.87
C GLN A 215 37.38 6.20 -5.06
N GLU A 216 38.68 5.88 -4.89
CA GLU A 216 39.14 4.69 -4.16
C GLU A 216 38.74 4.79 -2.66
N ALA A 217 39.00 5.94 -2.05
CA ALA A 217 38.68 6.16 -0.64
C ALA A 217 37.15 6.15 -0.42
N TYR A 218 36.37 6.66 -1.38
CA TYR A 218 34.89 6.58 -1.30
C TYR A 218 34.41 5.14 -1.50
N ALA A 219 34.99 4.39 -2.43
CA ALA A 219 34.65 2.98 -2.64
C ALA A 219 34.89 2.14 -1.38
N GLU A 220 35.96 2.44 -0.61
CA GLU A 220 36.18 1.80 0.69
C GLU A 220 35.04 2.09 1.68
N LEU A 221 34.58 3.34 1.78
CA LEU A 221 33.44 3.69 2.64
C LEU A 221 32.17 2.96 2.22
N VAL A 222 31.92 2.85 0.91
CA VAL A 222 30.80 2.08 0.37
C VAL A 222 30.92 0.60 0.72
N GLY A 223 32.12 0.02 0.60
CA GLY A 223 32.41 -1.36 0.99
C GLY A 223 32.14 -1.63 2.47
N GLN A 224 32.54 -0.71 3.35
CA GLN A 224 32.23 -0.76 4.77
C GLN A 224 30.72 -0.66 5.03
N GLY A 225 30.01 0.23 4.34
CA GLY A 225 28.54 0.34 4.42
C GLY A 225 27.82 -0.94 3.98
N ARG A 226 28.24 -1.56 2.86
CA ARG A 226 27.75 -2.86 2.39
C ARG A 226 28.03 -3.98 3.40
N ALA A 227 29.24 -4.03 3.96
CA ALA A 227 29.63 -5.01 4.96
C ALA A 227 28.76 -4.87 6.24
N PHE A 228 28.47 -3.64 6.66
CA PHE A 228 27.57 -3.36 7.76
C PHE A 228 26.15 -3.87 7.48
N LEU A 229 25.57 -3.54 6.34
CA LEU A 229 24.24 -3.98 5.92
C LEU A 229 24.14 -5.50 5.76
N SER A 230 25.26 -6.16 5.44
CA SER A 230 25.38 -7.62 5.38
C SER A 230 25.65 -8.27 6.74
N GLY A 231 25.74 -7.49 7.85
CA GLY A 231 25.94 -7.98 9.22
C GLY A 231 27.37 -8.20 9.66
N ARG A 232 28.38 -7.83 8.85
CA ARG A 232 29.81 -7.98 9.16
C ARG A 232 30.39 -6.81 9.96
N SER A 233 29.71 -6.44 11.04
CA SER A 233 30.09 -5.25 11.83
C SER A 233 31.34 -5.41 12.66
N ASN A 234 31.64 -6.64 13.14
CA ASN A 234 32.82 -6.89 13.96
C ASN A 234 34.11 -6.69 13.17
N THR A 235 34.12 -7.12 11.89
CA THR A 235 35.25 -6.90 11.00
C THR A 235 35.50 -5.40 10.79
N ILE A 236 34.43 -4.62 10.57
CA ILE A 236 34.54 -3.17 10.43
C ILE A 236 35.08 -2.51 11.70
N GLN A 237 34.64 -2.93 12.89
CA GLN A 237 35.16 -2.39 14.15
C GLN A 237 36.64 -2.69 14.33
N GLN A 238 37.08 -3.89 14.00
CA GLN A 238 38.49 -4.26 14.05
C GLN A 238 39.35 -3.42 13.08
N ASP A 239 38.89 -3.24 11.84
CA ASP A 239 39.57 -2.40 10.84
C ASP A 239 39.64 -0.93 11.27
N LEU A 240 38.55 -0.39 11.81
CA LEU A 240 38.50 0.97 12.34
C LEU A 240 39.40 1.14 13.57
N ALA A 241 39.49 0.14 14.44
CA ALA A 241 40.36 0.16 15.61
C ALA A 241 41.86 0.14 15.17
N ALA A 242 42.20 -0.68 14.18
CA ALA A 242 43.56 -0.69 13.63
C ALA A 242 43.92 0.66 12.99
N LYS A 243 43.02 1.28 12.20
CA LYS A 243 43.23 2.61 11.61
C LYS A 243 43.31 3.71 12.67
N MET A 244 42.49 3.62 13.74
CA MET A 244 42.56 4.56 14.87
C MET A 244 43.94 4.49 15.53
N GLN A 245 44.47 3.29 15.79
CA GLN A 245 45.81 3.12 16.36
C GLN A 245 46.89 3.66 15.45
N GLN A 246 46.85 3.34 14.16
CA GLN A 246 47.83 3.86 13.19
C GLN A 246 47.83 5.39 13.08
N ALA A 247 46.64 6.01 13.13
CA ALA A 247 46.55 7.46 13.11
C ALA A 247 47.09 8.07 14.40
N SER A 248 46.86 7.44 15.56
CA SER A 248 47.43 7.84 16.86
C SER A 248 48.95 7.75 16.86
N ASP A 249 49.50 6.63 16.36
CA ASP A 249 50.97 6.42 16.30
C ASP A 249 51.65 7.45 15.39
N LYS A 250 50.94 7.91 14.37
CA LYS A 250 51.37 9.00 13.46
C LYS A 250 51.07 10.40 14.00
N GLN A 251 50.60 10.54 15.24
CA GLN A 251 50.20 11.77 15.91
C GLN A 251 49.07 12.56 15.19
N LYS A 252 48.29 11.89 14.34
CA LYS A 252 47.12 12.44 13.65
C LYS A 252 45.87 12.31 14.54
N TYR A 253 45.84 13.03 15.63
CA TYR A 253 44.83 12.86 16.70
C TYR A 253 43.40 13.17 16.26
N GLU A 254 43.19 14.11 15.31
CA GLU A 254 41.85 14.39 14.77
C GLU A 254 41.31 13.24 13.93
N GLU A 255 42.19 12.59 13.14
CA GLU A 255 41.85 11.42 12.35
C GLU A 255 41.55 10.20 13.27
N ALA A 256 42.37 10.00 14.30
CA ALA A 256 42.11 8.98 15.34
C ALA A 256 40.80 9.20 16.07
N ALA A 257 40.47 10.45 16.40
CA ALA A 257 39.16 10.80 17.03
C ALA A 257 37.97 10.49 16.12
N GLN A 258 38.08 10.71 14.82
CA GLN A 258 37.03 10.34 13.85
C GLN A 258 36.79 8.83 13.82
N TYR A 259 37.85 8.01 13.83
CA TYR A 259 37.73 6.56 13.89
C TYR A 259 37.09 6.10 15.21
N ARG A 260 37.51 6.67 16.35
CA ARG A 260 36.92 6.41 17.67
C ARG A 260 35.41 6.70 17.67
N ASP A 261 34.99 7.84 17.16
CA ASP A 261 33.58 8.26 17.16
C ASP A 261 32.73 7.32 16.27
N ARG A 262 33.30 6.85 15.16
CA ARG A 262 32.67 5.83 14.30
C ARG A 262 32.53 4.48 15.01
N ILE A 263 33.55 4.03 15.76
CA ILE A 263 33.50 2.81 16.57
C ILE A 263 32.42 2.94 17.65
N GLN A 264 32.36 4.07 18.36
CA GLN A 264 31.34 4.30 19.39
C GLN A 264 29.92 4.27 18.80
N ALA A 265 29.71 4.86 17.63
CA ALA A 265 28.41 4.84 16.95
C ALA A 265 28.01 3.41 16.56
N LEU A 266 28.94 2.59 16.06
CA LEU A 266 28.72 1.16 15.77
C LEU A 266 28.37 0.37 17.04
N THR A 267 29.08 0.59 18.14
CA THR A 267 28.85 -0.09 19.42
C THR A 267 27.48 0.25 20.01
N ARG A 268 27.06 1.50 19.96
CA ARG A 268 25.72 1.92 20.47
C ARG A 268 24.58 1.18 19.78
N ILE A 269 24.66 0.94 18.48
CA ILE A 269 23.60 0.20 17.76
C ILE A 269 23.62 -1.28 18.14
N GLN A 270 24.78 -1.85 18.40
CA GLN A 270 24.87 -3.24 18.86
C GLN A 270 24.28 -3.45 20.25
N ALA A 271 24.42 -2.46 21.14
CA ALA A 271 23.91 -2.52 22.51
C ALA A 271 22.39 -2.42 22.64
N HIS A 272 21.66 -1.89 21.63
CA HIS A 272 20.21 -1.73 21.67
C HIS A 272 19.42 -2.92 21.08
N GLN A 273 20.09 -4.03 20.76
CA GLN A 273 19.43 -5.21 20.18
C GLN A 273 19.61 -6.41 21.11
N ASP A 274 18.56 -6.75 21.85
CA ASP A 274 18.57 -7.78 22.91
C ASP A 274 18.86 -9.21 22.43
N ILE A 275 18.71 -9.51 21.12
CA ILE A 275 18.96 -10.84 20.59
C ILE A 275 19.75 -10.72 19.26
N ASN A 276 21.07 -10.65 19.36
CA ASN A 276 21.99 -10.75 18.22
C ASN A 276 22.66 -12.13 18.22
N LEU A 277 22.35 -12.94 17.20
CA LEU A 277 23.05 -14.21 16.96
C LEU A 277 24.16 -14.00 15.94
N ALA A 278 25.38 -13.79 16.45
CA ALA A 278 26.56 -13.68 15.58
C ALA A 278 26.68 -14.91 14.68
N GLY A 279 26.94 -14.70 13.38
CA GLY A 279 27.11 -15.77 12.41
C GLY A 279 25.81 -16.43 11.89
N MET A 280 24.63 -15.94 12.30
CA MET A 280 23.38 -16.44 11.75
C MET A 280 23.20 -15.97 10.29
N PRO A 281 22.95 -16.89 9.33
CA PRO A 281 22.68 -16.52 7.95
C PRO A 281 21.40 -15.67 7.86
N PRO A 282 21.14 -14.98 6.74
CA PRO A 282 19.88 -14.31 6.50
C PRO A 282 18.71 -15.26 6.77
N THR A 283 17.85 -14.91 7.75
CA THR A 283 16.80 -15.79 8.30
C THR A 283 15.54 -14.98 8.55
N ASP A 284 14.39 -15.55 8.20
CA ASP A 284 13.10 -15.04 8.64
C ASP A 284 12.55 -16.02 9.70
N VAL A 285 12.10 -15.46 10.82
CA VAL A 285 11.49 -16.21 11.93
C VAL A 285 10.00 -15.95 11.91
N ILE A 286 9.21 -17.00 11.71
CA ILE A 286 7.78 -16.90 11.45
C ILE A 286 7.03 -17.75 12.46
N ALA A 287 6.15 -17.10 13.22
CA ALA A 287 5.31 -17.77 14.21
C ALA A 287 3.84 -17.49 13.92
N ILE A 288 3.01 -18.49 14.10
CA ILE A 288 1.55 -18.39 14.04
C ILE A 288 0.98 -18.60 15.44
N HIS A 289 -0.07 -17.86 15.76
CA HIS A 289 -0.88 -18.05 16.96
C HIS A 289 -2.36 -17.99 16.57
N GLU A 290 -3.13 -18.89 17.17
CA GLU A 290 -4.58 -19.02 16.99
C GLU A 290 -5.28 -18.70 18.31
N ASP A 291 -6.39 -17.98 18.21
CA ASP A 291 -7.33 -17.73 19.31
C ASP A 291 -8.74 -17.56 18.75
N ASN A 292 -9.68 -18.43 19.23
CA ASN A 292 -11.09 -18.43 18.81
C ASN A 292 -11.32 -18.53 17.28
N GLY A 293 -10.45 -19.23 16.57
CA GLY A 293 -10.52 -19.40 15.11
C GLY A 293 -10.00 -18.19 14.32
N ASP A 294 -9.40 -17.19 14.98
CA ASP A 294 -8.65 -16.12 14.34
C ASP A 294 -7.15 -16.39 14.43
N PHE A 295 -6.39 -16.00 13.40
CA PHE A 295 -4.96 -16.24 13.30
C PHE A 295 -4.16 -14.94 13.23
N CYS A 296 -3.02 -14.94 13.92
CA CYS A 296 -1.97 -13.96 13.73
C CYS A 296 -0.66 -14.64 13.33
N ILE A 297 -0.07 -14.22 12.22
CA ILE A 297 1.27 -14.63 11.81
C ILE A 297 2.23 -13.47 12.05
N GLN A 298 3.24 -13.72 12.88
CA GLN A 298 4.29 -12.75 13.20
C GLN A 298 5.57 -13.16 12.49
N ILE A 299 6.14 -12.24 11.69
CA ILE A 299 7.42 -12.45 11.01
C ILE A 299 8.46 -11.46 11.55
N PHE A 300 9.68 -11.96 11.80
CA PHE A 300 10.88 -11.19 12.15
C PHE A 300 11.94 -11.38 11.09
N PHE A 301 12.56 -10.30 10.67
CA PHE A 301 13.59 -10.30 9.63
C PHE A 301 14.98 -10.22 10.23
N TYR A 302 15.75 -11.31 10.18
CA TYR A 302 17.14 -11.34 10.62
C TYR A 302 18.08 -11.33 9.43
N ARG A 303 18.99 -10.35 9.37
CA ARG A 303 20.04 -10.24 8.35
C ARG A 303 21.39 -10.02 9.04
N GLY A 304 22.34 -10.94 8.78
CA GLY A 304 23.63 -10.91 9.45
C GLY A 304 23.50 -10.95 10.99
N GLY A 305 22.59 -11.75 11.51
CA GLY A 305 22.31 -11.86 12.95
C GLY A 305 21.56 -10.70 13.58
N ARG A 306 21.21 -9.63 12.82
CA ARG A 306 20.48 -8.45 13.30
C ARG A 306 19.00 -8.51 12.96
N ASN A 307 18.19 -8.03 13.88
CA ASN A 307 16.75 -7.88 13.67
C ASN A 307 16.46 -6.58 12.90
N TYR A 308 15.94 -6.70 11.67
CA TYR A 308 15.51 -5.59 10.80
C TYR A 308 14.03 -5.21 11.03
N GLY A 309 13.47 -5.68 12.12
CA GLY A 309 12.10 -5.43 12.53
C GLY A 309 11.20 -6.63 12.34
N ASN A 310 9.93 -6.43 12.70
CA ASN A 310 8.91 -7.47 12.66
C ASN A 310 7.59 -6.92 12.13
N ARG A 311 6.70 -7.83 11.72
CA ARG A 311 5.35 -7.47 11.28
C ARG A 311 4.37 -8.58 11.61
N ALA A 312 3.17 -8.16 12.05
CA ALA A 312 2.03 -9.04 12.26
C ALA A 312 1.14 -9.04 11.02
N TYR A 313 0.63 -10.21 10.65
CA TYR A 313 -0.34 -10.44 9.60
C TYR A 313 -1.55 -11.17 10.15
N PHE A 314 -2.72 -10.83 9.60
CA PHE A 314 -3.98 -11.42 9.97
C PHE A 314 -4.65 -11.92 8.70
N PRO A 315 -4.36 -13.16 8.26
CA PRO A 315 -4.91 -13.72 7.03
C PRO A 315 -6.44 -13.80 7.09
N ALA A 316 -7.10 -13.48 5.99
CA ALA A 316 -8.53 -13.77 5.86
C ALA A 316 -8.68 -15.25 5.50
N HIS A 317 -9.44 -15.99 6.30
CA HIS A 317 -9.61 -17.43 6.21
C HIS A 317 -11.02 -17.82 6.67
N SER A 318 -11.40 -19.08 6.49
CA SER A 318 -12.60 -19.60 7.12
C SER A 318 -12.28 -20.19 8.50
N ARG A 319 -13.27 -20.28 9.38
CA ARG A 319 -13.08 -20.81 10.74
C ARG A 319 -12.70 -22.28 10.78
N ASP A 320 -12.89 -23.01 9.67
CA ASP A 320 -12.59 -24.44 9.57
C ASP A 320 -11.14 -24.71 9.11
N GLU A 321 -10.33 -23.69 8.88
CA GLU A 321 -8.94 -23.85 8.45
C GLU A 321 -8.01 -24.11 9.64
N THR A 322 -7.01 -24.96 9.43
CA THR A 322 -6.00 -25.28 10.45
C THR A 322 -4.82 -24.30 10.40
N ALA A 323 -4.15 -24.11 11.55
CA ALA A 323 -3.02 -23.18 11.65
C ALA A 323 -1.87 -23.53 10.68
N ASP A 324 -1.62 -24.80 10.44
CA ASP A 324 -0.59 -25.30 9.51
C ASP A 324 -0.94 -24.98 8.04
N ALA A 325 -2.21 -25.12 7.63
CA ALA A 325 -2.69 -24.75 6.31
C ALA A 325 -2.63 -23.22 6.10
N VAL A 326 -3.00 -22.44 7.12
CA VAL A 326 -2.91 -20.97 7.08
C VAL A 326 -1.45 -20.53 6.98
N LEU A 327 -0.53 -21.16 7.71
CA LEU A 327 0.90 -20.86 7.64
C LEU A 327 1.49 -21.21 6.26
N GLU A 328 1.14 -22.37 5.68
CA GLU A 328 1.58 -22.76 4.33
C GLU A 328 1.10 -21.76 3.27
N ALA A 329 -0.18 -21.40 3.29
CA ALA A 329 -0.76 -20.43 2.37
C ALA A 329 -0.11 -19.05 2.52
N PHE A 330 0.21 -18.64 3.76
CA PHE A 330 0.94 -17.40 4.02
C PHE A 330 2.33 -17.42 3.36
N LEU A 331 3.10 -18.48 3.54
CA LEU A 331 4.45 -18.59 2.97
C LEU A 331 4.43 -18.43 1.44
N GLY A 332 3.52 -19.13 0.76
CA GLY A 332 3.36 -19.04 -0.69
C GLY A 332 3.05 -17.62 -1.16
N GLN A 333 2.06 -16.96 -0.54
CA GLN A 333 1.62 -15.63 -0.92
C GLN A 333 2.62 -14.53 -0.53
N PHE A 334 3.23 -14.64 0.66
CA PHE A 334 4.20 -13.67 1.14
C PHE A 334 5.46 -13.63 0.26
N TYR A 335 6.02 -14.80 -0.01
CA TYR A 335 7.22 -14.90 -0.85
C TYR A 335 6.93 -14.84 -2.35
N ALA A 336 5.67 -14.77 -2.78
CA ALA A 336 5.34 -14.42 -4.17
C ALA A 336 5.84 -13.03 -4.58
N GLN A 337 6.09 -12.11 -3.64
CA GLN A 337 6.58 -10.76 -3.92
C GLN A 337 7.91 -10.41 -3.23
N THR A 338 8.30 -11.19 -2.24
CA THR A 338 9.52 -10.95 -1.46
C THR A 338 10.49 -12.08 -1.73
N THR A 339 11.76 -11.76 -1.99
CA THR A 339 12.80 -12.78 -2.15
C THR A 339 13.03 -13.49 -0.82
N PRO A 340 12.87 -14.81 -0.74
CA PRO A 340 13.08 -15.55 0.50
C PRO A 340 14.56 -15.55 0.90
N PRO A 341 14.87 -15.50 2.21
CA PRO A 341 16.23 -15.69 2.72
C PRO A 341 16.67 -17.16 2.59
N GLY A 342 17.93 -17.45 2.83
CA GLY A 342 18.45 -18.84 2.81
C GLY A 342 17.86 -19.75 3.90
N GLN A 343 17.26 -19.20 4.95
CA GLN A 343 16.67 -19.95 6.05
C GLN A 343 15.35 -19.35 6.51
N LEU A 344 14.35 -20.21 6.72
CA LEU A 344 13.09 -19.90 7.39
C LEU A 344 12.97 -20.74 8.65
N LEU A 345 12.61 -20.13 9.77
CA LEU A 345 12.30 -20.80 11.03
C LEU A 345 10.80 -20.65 11.30
N LEU A 346 10.11 -21.78 11.43
CA LEU A 346 8.68 -21.83 11.68
C LEU A 346 8.37 -22.30 13.10
N SER A 347 7.30 -21.76 13.71
CA SER A 347 6.83 -22.16 15.04
C SER A 347 6.23 -23.56 15.05
N GLN A 348 5.70 -24.02 13.93
CA GLN A 348 5.13 -25.36 13.77
C GLN A 348 5.42 -25.90 12.37
N ASP A 349 5.22 -27.21 12.17
CA ASP A 349 5.41 -27.84 10.88
C ASP A 349 4.22 -27.53 9.94
N ILE A 350 4.47 -27.68 8.65
CA ILE A 350 3.48 -27.49 7.58
C ILE A 350 3.39 -28.76 6.72
N PRO A 351 2.22 -29.08 6.14
CA PRO A 351 2.01 -30.33 5.43
C PRO A 351 2.99 -30.61 4.29
N ASN A 352 3.33 -29.57 3.52
CA ASN A 352 4.17 -29.69 2.31
C ASN A 352 5.51 -28.93 2.47
N ARG A 353 6.17 -29.07 3.63
CA ARG A 353 7.41 -28.32 3.95
C ARG A 353 8.50 -28.44 2.89
N ASP A 354 8.75 -29.65 2.39
CA ASP A 354 9.80 -29.88 1.39
C ASP A 354 9.44 -29.26 0.05
N LEU A 355 8.18 -29.35 -0.39
CA LEU A 355 7.68 -28.69 -1.58
C LEU A 355 7.76 -27.16 -1.47
N VAL A 356 7.41 -26.59 -0.32
CA VAL A 356 7.56 -25.12 -0.06
C VAL A 356 9.03 -24.75 -0.11
N SER A 357 9.93 -25.55 0.49
CA SER A 357 11.38 -25.32 0.45
C SER A 357 11.93 -25.33 -1.00
N GLU A 358 11.48 -26.26 -1.83
CA GLU A 358 11.84 -26.39 -3.25
C GLU A 358 11.31 -25.16 -4.05
N ALA A 359 10.03 -24.85 -3.93
CA ALA A 359 9.39 -23.73 -4.63
C ALA A 359 10.05 -22.37 -4.29
N LEU A 360 10.32 -22.16 -3.00
CA LEU A 360 11.04 -20.95 -2.55
C LEU A 360 12.49 -20.94 -3.04
N GLY A 361 13.12 -22.12 -3.18
CA GLY A 361 14.47 -22.26 -3.74
C GLY A 361 14.55 -21.85 -5.20
N ILE A 362 13.58 -22.29 -6.03
CA ILE A 362 13.43 -21.87 -7.43
C ILE A 362 13.33 -20.34 -7.51
N ARG A 363 12.46 -19.75 -6.68
CA ARG A 363 12.26 -18.30 -6.69
C ARG A 363 13.47 -17.48 -6.21
N ALA A 364 14.24 -18.03 -5.28
CA ALA A 364 15.42 -17.37 -4.71
C ALA A 364 16.68 -17.63 -5.54
N GLU A 365 16.63 -18.49 -6.58
CA GLU A 365 17.78 -18.98 -7.36
C GLU A 365 18.88 -19.57 -6.47
N ARG A 366 18.48 -20.11 -5.32
CA ARG A 366 19.37 -20.72 -4.32
C ARG A 366 18.59 -21.63 -3.38
N ARG A 367 19.27 -22.51 -2.69
CA ARG A 367 18.66 -23.39 -1.69
C ARG A 367 18.06 -22.59 -0.53
N VAL A 368 16.79 -22.83 -0.19
CA VAL A 368 16.08 -22.28 0.95
C VAL A 368 15.77 -23.41 1.93
N HIS A 369 16.14 -23.22 3.20
CA HIS A 369 15.90 -24.21 4.24
C HIS A 369 14.73 -23.81 5.12
N VAL A 370 13.65 -24.57 5.11
CA VAL A 370 12.52 -24.42 6.02
C VAL A 370 12.70 -25.35 7.21
N ARG A 371 12.76 -24.83 8.44
CA ARG A 371 13.05 -25.60 9.66
C ARG A 371 12.11 -25.26 10.81
N VAL A 372 11.82 -26.25 11.64
CA VAL A 372 11.08 -26.10 12.91
C VAL A 372 12.03 -26.44 14.06
N PRO A 373 12.76 -25.50 14.63
CA PRO A 373 13.71 -25.74 15.69
C PRO A 373 13.00 -26.02 17.03
N THR A 374 13.44 -27.10 17.69
CA THR A 374 12.88 -27.55 18.98
C THR A 374 13.73 -27.14 20.19
N ARG A 375 15.00 -26.72 19.97
CA ARG A 375 15.96 -26.37 21.03
C ARG A 375 16.97 -25.32 20.60
N GLY A 376 17.68 -24.76 21.58
CA GLY A 376 18.76 -23.78 21.38
C GLY A 376 18.23 -22.37 21.08
N ASP A 377 19.13 -21.48 20.65
CA ASP A 377 18.81 -20.06 20.43
C ASP A 377 17.78 -19.80 19.34
N LYS A 378 17.72 -20.65 18.31
CA LYS A 378 16.69 -20.56 17.27
C LYS A 378 15.28 -20.81 17.83
N ARG A 379 15.14 -21.70 18.84
CA ARG A 379 13.86 -21.90 19.54
C ARG A 379 13.49 -20.70 20.41
N LYS A 380 14.48 -20.01 21.03
CA LYS A 380 14.25 -18.77 21.78
C LYS A 380 13.71 -17.66 20.86
N LEU A 381 14.26 -17.53 19.64
CA LEU A 381 13.74 -16.58 18.64
C LEU A 381 12.28 -16.87 18.27
N LEU A 382 11.94 -18.15 18.09
CA LEU A 382 10.56 -18.55 17.83
C LEU A 382 9.64 -18.28 19.02
N ALA A 383 10.05 -18.59 20.24
CA ALA A 383 9.28 -18.29 21.43
C ALA A 383 8.98 -16.79 21.56
N HIS A 384 9.97 -15.94 21.23
CA HIS A 384 9.77 -14.49 21.15
C HIS A 384 8.75 -14.10 20.06
N ALA A 385 8.83 -14.71 18.88
CA ALA A 385 7.88 -14.46 17.79
C ALA A 385 6.45 -14.94 18.14
N GLU A 386 6.32 -16.11 18.78
CA GLU A 386 5.04 -16.65 19.26
C GLU A 386 4.39 -15.73 20.31
N ALA A 387 5.17 -15.22 21.28
CA ALA A 387 4.69 -14.26 22.27
C ALA A 387 4.18 -12.96 21.62
N ASN A 388 4.88 -12.47 20.58
CA ASN A 388 4.47 -11.30 19.82
C ASN A 388 3.21 -11.57 18.97
N ALA A 389 3.08 -12.75 18.36
CA ALA A 389 1.88 -13.15 17.62
C ALA A 389 0.65 -13.18 18.54
N ARG A 390 0.80 -13.78 19.73
CA ARG A 390 -0.26 -13.82 20.76
C ARG A 390 -0.66 -12.41 21.19
N ALA A 391 0.29 -11.56 21.56
CA ALA A 391 0.00 -10.21 22.00
C ALA A 391 -0.65 -9.36 20.88
N ALA A 392 -0.26 -9.55 19.62
CA ALA A 392 -0.85 -8.86 18.49
C ALA A 392 -2.30 -9.32 18.25
N LEU A 393 -2.58 -10.62 18.34
CA LEU A 393 -3.93 -11.16 18.17
C LEU A 393 -4.86 -10.71 19.31
N SER A 394 -4.42 -10.84 20.58
CA SER A 394 -5.20 -10.40 21.72
C SER A 394 -5.56 -8.91 21.64
N ARG A 395 -4.62 -8.07 21.21
CA ARG A 395 -4.85 -6.63 20.99
C ARG A 395 -5.90 -6.39 19.90
N ARG A 396 -5.79 -7.08 18.75
CA ARG A 396 -6.76 -6.98 17.65
C ARG A 396 -8.14 -7.43 18.07
N LEU A 397 -8.27 -8.54 18.78
CA LEU A 397 -9.55 -9.05 19.29
C LEU A 397 -10.19 -8.08 20.27
N ALA A 398 -9.41 -7.49 21.20
CA ALA A 398 -9.88 -6.48 22.12
C ALA A 398 -10.35 -5.19 21.39
N GLU A 399 -9.58 -4.72 20.39
CA GLU A 399 -9.96 -3.58 19.53
C GLU A 399 -11.25 -3.88 18.76
N SER A 400 -11.40 -5.07 18.19
CA SER A 400 -12.59 -5.51 17.46
C SER A 400 -13.82 -5.63 18.39
N ALA A 401 -13.67 -6.18 19.58
CA ALA A 401 -14.75 -6.27 20.58
C ALA A 401 -15.22 -4.88 21.03
N THR A 402 -14.29 -3.97 21.29
CA THR A 402 -14.60 -2.57 21.61
C THR A 402 -15.31 -1.88 20.44
N GLN A 403 -14.84 -2.10 19.22
CA GLN A 403 -15.44 -1.52 18.01
C GLN A 403 -16.89 -2.03 17.82
N ARG A 404 -17.15 -3.33 18.00
CA ARG A 404 -18.50 -3.90 17.92
C ARG A 404 -19.43 -3.28 18.95
N LYS A 405 -19.00 -3.18 20.22
CA LYS A 405 -19.79 -2.53 21.26
C LYS A 405 -20.12 -1.06 20.92
N LEU A 406 -19.18 -0.34 20.31
CA LEU A 406 -19.45 1.03 19.83
C LEU A 406 -20.47 1.06 18.69
N LEU A 407 -20.45 0.09 17.77
CA LEU A 407 -21.43 -0.02 16.69
C LEU A 407 -22.82 -0.41 17.22
N ASP A 408 -22.90 -1.34 18.19
CA ASP A 408 -24.14 -1.69 18.87
C ASP A 408 -24.76 -0.47 19.55
N ASN A 409 -23.96 0.28 20.31
CA ASN A 409 -24.39 1.51 20.96
C ASN A 409 -24.80 2.59 19.95
N LEU A 410 -24.06 2.74 18.83
CA LEU A 410 -24.42 3.67 17.76
C LEU A 410 -25.76 3.29 17.13
N GLY A 411 -25.97 1.99 16.84
CA GLY A 411 -27.24 1.49 16.32
C GLY A 411 -28.40 1.80 17.26
N ALA A 412 -28.26 1.51 18.56
CA ALA A 412 -29.24 1.83 19.57
C ALA A 412 -29.51 3.35 19.73
N THR A 413 -28.44 4.16 19.70
CA THR A 413 -28.54 5.63 19.83
C THR A 413 -29.26 6.28 18.64
N LEU A 414 -29.03 5.76 17.44
CA LEU A 414 -29.66 6.23 16.21
C LEU A 414 -30.96 5.48 15.89
N GLU A 415 -31.39 4.53 16.75
CA GLU A 415 -32.58 3.70 16.57
C GLU A 415 -32.57 2.98 15.20
N LEU A 416 -31.44 2.37 14.86
CA LEU A 416 -31.32 1.51 13.69
C LEU A 416 -31.83 0.09 14.00
N ASP A 417 -32.15 -0.69 12.97
CA ASP A 417 -32.60 -2.08 13.10
C ASP A 417 -31.53 -3.02 13.68
N GLY A 418 -30.27 -2.55 13.78
CA GLY A 418 -29.14 -3.27 14.35
C GLY A 418 -27.85 -2.46 14.32
N ALA A 419 -26.75 -3.10 14.75
CA ALA A 419 -25.42 -2.51 14.62
C ALA A 419 -25.04 -2.37 13.13
N PRO A 420 -24.65 -1.18 12.66
CA PRO A 420 -24.30 -1.01 11.25
C PRO A 420 -22.99 -1.73 10.92
N GLU A 421 -23.01 -2.60 9.91
CA GLU A 421 -21.82 -3.30 9.41
C GLU A 421 -20.98 -2.44 8.47
N ARG A 422 -21.64 -1.49 7.77
CA ARG A 422 -20.99 -0.55 6.86
C ARG A 422 -21.51 0.86 7.07
N ILE A 423 -20.61 1.74 7.53
CA ILE A 423 -20.87 3.18 7.69
C ILE A 423 -20.08 3.91 6.60
N GLU A 424 -20.73 4.74 5.81
CA GLU A 424 -20.09 5.69 4.90
C GLU A 424 -20.18 7.10 5.47
N VAL A 425 -19.04 7.79 5.59
CA VAL A 425 -18.99 9.16 6.12
C VAL A 425 -18.54 10.11 5.02
N TYR A 426 -19.29 11.18 4.84
CA TYR A 426 -19.09 12.16 3.79
C TYR A 426 -18.69 13.50 4.36
N ASP A 427 -17.63 14.07 3.81
CA ASP A 427 -17.17 15.44 4.06
C ASP A 427 -16.85 16.13 2.74
N ASN A 428 -17.39 17.33 2.54
CA ASN A 428 -17.09 18.17 1.40
C ASN A 428 -16.14 19.28 1.83
N SER A 429 -15.06 19.43 1.08
CA SER A 429 -14.04 20.43 1.35
C SER A 429 -13.74 21.25 0.09
N HIS A 430 -13.73 22.58 0.21
CA HIS A 430 -13.33 23.50 -0.84
C HIS A 430 -12.29 24.49 -0.34
N VAL A 431 -11.44 25.00 -1.22
CA VAL A 431 -10.48 26.07 -0.91
C VAL A 431 -10.85 27.26 -1.76
N SER A 432 -11.39 28.30 -1.11
CA SER A 432 -11.69 29.61 -1.75
C SER A 432 -12.44 29.48 -3.09
N GLY A 433 -13.43 28.57 -3.19
CA GLY A 433 -14.25 28.40 -4.38
C GLY A 433 -13.62 27.64 -5.55
N THR A 434 -12.37 27.18 -5.44
CA THR A 434 -11.70 26.40 -6.47
C THR A 434 -11.32 25.02 -5.95
N ASP A 435 -11.21 24.01 -6.85
CA ASP A 435 -10.79 22.65 -6.52
C ASP A 435 -11.66 21.93 -5.47
N ALA A 436 -12.98 22.04 -5.56
CA ALA A 436 -13.92 21.38 -4.68
C ALA A 436 -13.79 19.83 -4.76
N VAL A 437 -13.71 19.17 -3.59
CA VAL A 437 -13.55 17.72 -3.47
C VAL A 437 -14.50 17.18 -2.43
N GLY A 438 -15.31 16.18 -2.81
CA GLY A 438 -16.04 15.34 -1.87
C GLY A 438 -15.18 14.15 -1.42
N ALA A 439 -15.17 13.87 -0.14
CA ALA A 439 -14.48 12.73 0.46
C ALA A 439 -15.50 11.76 1.05
N MET A 440 -15.30 10.47 0.80
CA MET A 440 -16.04 9.38 1.39
C MET A 440 -15.07 8.44 2.09
N ILE A 441 -15.26 8.22 3.37
CA ILE A 441 -14.58 7.16 4.11
C ILE A 441 -15.57 6.05 4.46
N VAL A 442 -15.04 4.87 4.75
CA VAL A 442 -15.84 3.70 5.13
C VAL A 442 -15.31 3.13 6.43
N ALA A 443 -16.23 2.81 7.34
CA ALA A 443 -15.93 2.12 8.60
C ALA A 443 -16.91 0.95 8.81
N GLY A 444 -16.50 -0.01 9.65
CA GLY A 444 -17.30 -1.19 10.00
C GLY A 444 -16.77 -1.89 11.24
N PRO A 445 -17.15 -3.15 11.50
CA PRO A 445 -16.78 -3.90 12.69
C PRO A 445 -15.26 -4.04 12.91
N GLU A 446 -14.48 -4.07 11.84
CA GLU A 446 -13.01 -4.11 11.91
C GLU A 446 -12.37 -2.71 11.93
N GLY A 447 -13.15 -1.64 12.11
CA GLY A 447 -12.69 -0.26 12.08
C GLY A 447 -12.72 0.37 10.69
N PHE A 448 -11.72 1.18 10.35
CA PHE A 448 -11.66 1.92 9.08
C PHE A 448 -11.24 1.05 7.88
N VAL A 449 -12.09 1.00 6.84
CA VAL A 449 -11.89 0.24 5.60
C VAL A 449 -11.23 1.13 4.54
N LYS A 450 -9.94 1.40 4.68
CA LYS A 450 -9.21 2.42 3.89
C LYS A 450 -9.17 2.14 2.38
N ASN A 451 -9.25 0.90 1.92
CA ASN A 451 -9.33 0.52 0.50
C ASN A 451 -10.67 0.89 -0.15
N ALA A 452 -11.71 1.08 0.65
CA ALA A 452 -13.03 1.52 0.21
C ALA A 452 -13.20 3.05 0.18
N TYR A 453 -12.21 3.82 0.66
CA TYR A 453 -12.26 5.29 0.62
C TYR A 453 -12.30 5.80 -0.82
N ARG A 454 -13.11 6.83 -1.07
CA ARG A 454 -13.25 7.45 -2.40
C ARG A 454 -13.13 8.97 -2.31
N LYS A 455 -12.67 9.56 -3.41
CA LYS A 455 -12.61 11.00 -3.62
C LYS A 455 -13.36 11.34 -4.88
N PHE A 456 -14.16 12.38 -4.80
CA PHE A 456 -14.98 12.87 -5.89
C PHE A 456 -14.51 14.28 -6.24
N ASN A 457 -13.92 14.45 -7.42
CA ASN A 457 -13.70 15.80 -7.95
C ASN A 457 -15.05 16.35 -8.39
N ILE A 458 -15.45 17.47 -7.86
CA ILE A 458 -16.70 18.15 -8.16
C ILE A 458 -16.55 18.85 -9.51
N LYS A 459 -17.48 18.59 -10.41
CA LYS A 459 -17.45 19.10 -11.80
C LYS A 459 -18.46 20.21 -12.07
N GLY A 460 -19.40 20.43 -11.13
CA GLY A 460 -20.51 21.37 -11.27
C GLY A 460 -21.66 20.86 -12.16
N SER A 461 -22.73 21.61 -12.24
CA SER A 461 -24.04 21.21 -12.81
C SER A 461 -24.06 20.77 -14.29
N LYS A 462 -23.03 21.07 -15.07
CA LYS A 462 -22.97 20.73 -16.52
C LYS A 462 -22.94 19.22 -16.82
N HIS A 463 -22.80 18.37 -15.81
CA HIS A 463 -22.67 16.90 -15.97
C HIS A 463 -23.73 16.07 -15.27
N LEU A 464 -24.76 16.69 -14.69
CA LEU A 464 -25.91 15.97 -14.14
C LEU A 464 -26.95 15.80 -15.27
N THR A 465 -26.82 14.75 -16.07
CA THR A 465 -27.88 14.32 -16.99
C THR A 465 -29.02 13.76 -16.13
N PRO A 466 -30.30 14.12 -16.37
CA PRO A 466 -31.42 13.49 -15.69
C PRO A 466 -31.40 11.98 -15.96
N LEU A 467 -31.37 11.16 -14.91
CA LEU A 467 -31.27 9.69 -15.00
C LEU A 467 -32.61 9.01 -15.37
N ILE A 468 -33.70 9.78 -15.51
CA ILE A 468 -35.03 9.26 -15.86
C ILE A 468 -35.66 10.24 -16.85
N GLU A 469 -35.87 9.81 -18.10
CA GLU A 469 -36.89 10.39 -18.95
C GLU A 469 -38.25 10.03 -18.32
N LYS A 470 -38.95 11.02 -17.75
CA LYS A 470 -40.33 10.83 -17.29
C LYS A 470 -41.22 10.60 -18.50
N PRO A 471 -42.04 9.54 -18.56
CA PRO A 471 -43.14 9.50 -19.49
C PRO A 471 -44.11 10.62 -19.13
N ASP A 472 -44.69 11.24 -20.17
CA ASP A 472 -45.63 12.37 -20.14
C ASP A 472 -46.65 12.29 -19.00
N GLU A 473 -46.48 13.11 -17.95
CA GLU A 473 -47.53 13.45 -17.01
C GLU A 473 -48.01 14.90 -17.27
N PRO A 474 -49.33 15.16 -17.22
CA PRO A 474 -49.87 16.47 -17.56
C PRO A 474 -49.48 17.53 -16.50
N HIS A 475 -49.04 18.65 -17.01
CA HIS A 475 -48.63 19.88 -16.33
C HIS A 475 -49.60 20.28 -15.18
N ARG A 476 -49.15 20.31 -13.92
CA ARG A 476 -49.82 21.01 -12.84
C ARG A 476 -49.28 22.44 -12.76
N PRO A 477 -50.12 23.49 -12.96
CA PRO A 477 -49.70 24.87 -12.86
C PRO A 477 -49.53 25.27 -11.40
N GLY A 478 -48.35 25.67 -10.96
CA GLY A 478 -48.15 26.26 -9.63
C GLY A 478 -46.75 26.19 -9.02
N LEU A 479 -45.77 25.57 -9.65
CA LEU A 479 -44.38 25.68 -9.22
C LEU A 479 -43.57 26.34 -10.32
N SER A 480 -43.08 27.55 -10.06
CA SER A 480 -42.26 28.34 -10.98
C SER A 480 -41.06 27.55 -11.48
N ASP A 481 -40.91 27.43 -12.82
CA ASP A 481 -39.70 27.09 -13.52
C ASP A 481 -38.60 28.11 -13.13
N THR A 482 -37.92 27.87 -12.00
CA THR A 482 -36.63 28.49 -11.80
C THR A 482 -35.62 27.66 -12.60
N ALA A 483 -35.25 28.17 -13.77
CA ALA A 483 -34.09 27.72 -14.52
C ALA A 483 -32.94 27.45 -13.52
N GLN A 484 -32.41 26.22 -13.53
CA GLN A 484 -31.32 25.81 -12.67
C GLN A 484 -30.11 26.70 -13.01
N GLU A 485 -29.88 27.73 -12.17
CA GLU A 485 -28.66 28.51 -12.26
C GLU A 485 -27.44 27.58 -12.09
N PRO A 486 -26.37 27.78 -12.82
CA PRO A 486 -25.15 26.99 -12.66
C PRO A 486 -24.63 27.19 -11.22
N TYR A 487 -24.51 26.08 -10.46
CA TYR A 487 -23.99 26.11 -9.10
C TYR A 487 -22.65 26.82 -9.03
N SER A 488 -22.54 27.77 -8.11
CA SER A 488 -21.26 28.40 -7.77
C SER A 488 -20.39 27.35 -7.03
N ALA A 489 -19.08 27.40 -7.24
CA ALA A 489 -18.10 26.51 -6.59
C ALA A 489 -17.96 26.79 -5.07
N GLY A 490 -19.06 26.80 -4.33
CA GLY A 490 -19.20 27.05 -2.90
C GLY A 490 -20.53 26.58 -2.36
N ASP A 491 -21.38 25.98 -3.19
CA ASP A 491 -22.65 25.40 -2.75
C ASP A 491 -22.41 23.96 -2.24
N ASP A 492 -22.26 23.84 -0.93
CA ASP A 492 -22.04 22.56 -0.24
C ASP A 492 -23.18 21.55 -0.47
N PHE A 493 -24.41 22.04 -0.71
CA PHE A 493 -25.58 21.19 -0.95
C PHE A 493 -25.51 20.58 -2.37
N ALA A 494 -25.19 21.36 -3.35
CA ALA A 494 -25.01 20.90 -4.71
C ALA A 494 -23.82 19.92 -4.84
N MET A 495 -22.73 20.22 -4.13
CA MET A 495 -21.57 19.31 -4.05
C MET A 495 -21.97 17.96 -3.45
N MET A 496 -22.74 17.94 -2.37
CA MET A 496 -23.21 16.70 -1.73
C MET A 496 -24.12 15.91 -2.67
N ARG A 497 -25.06 16.58 -3.38
CA ARG A 497 -25.91 15.95 -4.39
C ARG A 497 -25.08 15.27 -5.48
N GLU A 498 -24.11 15.96 -6.06
CA GLU A 498 -23.24 15.36 -7.09
C GLU A 498 -22.50 14.13 -6.59
N VAL A 499 -21.91 14.18 -5.39
CA VAL A 499 -21.16 13.07 -4.80
C VAL A 499 -22.06 11.84 -4.60
N LEU A 500 -23.21 12.03 -3.97
CA LEU A 500 -24.13 10.94 -3.64
C LEU A 500 -24.78 10.34 -4.89
N THR A 501 -25.24 11.18 -5.84
CA THR A 501 -25.78 10.70 -7.11
C THR A 501 -24.77 9.81 -7.83
N ARG A 502 -23.51 10.25 -7.95
CA ARG A 502 -22.45 9.45 -8.60
C ARG A 502 -22.13 8.17 -7.84
N ARG A 503 -22.16 8.20 -6.50
CA ARG A 503 -21.88 7.03 -5.66
C ARG A 503 -22.97 5.98 -5.77
N PHE A 504 -24.23 6.38 -5.59
CA PHE A 504 -25.35 5.45 -5.55
C PHE A 504 -25.77 4.97 -6.95
N SER A 505 -25.73 5.82 -7.97
CA SER A 505 -25.93 5.36 -9.37
C SER A 505 -24.91 4.29 -9.77
N ARG A 506 -23.69 4.38 -9.24
CA ARG A 506 -22.68 3.36 -9.44
C ARG A 506 -22.97 2.09 -8.64
N ALA A 507 -23.38 2.20 -7.38
CA ALA A 507 -23.75 1.06 -6.56
C ALA A 507 -24.91 0.26 -7.16
N MET A 508 -25.92 0.95 -7.66
CA MET A 508 -27.08 0.32 -8.33
C MET A 508 -26.67 -0.48 -9.58
N LYS A 509 -25.59 -0.07 -10.28
CA LYS A 509 -25.05 -0.80 -11.44
C LYS A 509 -24.13 -1.95 -11.06
N GLU A 510 -23.28 -1.77 -10.04
CA GLU A 510 -22.24 -2.73 -9.68
C GLU A 510 -22.72 -3.78 -8.66
N ASP A 511 -23.71 -3.48 -7.84
CA ASP A 511 -24.26 -4.33 -6.77
C ASP A 511 -25.79 -4.15 -6.65
N PRO A 512 -26.57 -4.45 -7.72
CA PRO A 512 -28.01 -4.18 -7.76
C PRO A 512 -28.80 -5.04 -6.77
N ASP A 513 -28.35 -6.25 -6.48
CA ASP A 513 -28.94 -7.19 -5.52
C ASP A 513 -28.35 -7.08 -4.10
N ARG A 514 -27.43 -6.12 -3.87
CA ARG A 514 -26.75 -5.85 -2.59
C ARG A 514 -25.96 -7.02 -2.00
N SER A 515 -25.69 -8.02 -2.79
CA SER A 515 -24.99 -9.26 -2.35
C SER A 515 -23.48 -9.05 -2.14
N MET A 516 -22.90 -7.97 -2.68
CA MET A 516 -21.46 -7.69 -2.63
C MET A 516 -21.02 -6.86 -1.42
N GLY A 517 -21.96 -6.49 -0.53
CA GLY A 517 -21.67 -5.71 0.67
C GLY A 517 -21.14 -4.29 0.38
N GLN A 518 -21.49 -3.72 -0.76
CA GLN A 518 -21.07 -2.36 -1.12
C GLN A 518 -22.05 -1.28 -0.62
N TRP A 519 -23.22 -1.67 -0.18
CA TRP A 519 -24.24 -0.76 0.32
C TRP A 519 -23.99 -0.42 1.78
N PRO A 520 -24.15 0.86 2.19
CA PRO A 520 -24.05 1.25 3.59
C PRO A 520 -25.36 0.99 4.35
N ASP A 521 -25.24 0.64 5.63
CA ASP A 521 -26.34 0.61 6.57
C ASP A 521 -26.60 1.99 7.15
N LEU A 522 -25.55 2.82 7.21
CA LEU A 522 -25.61 4.19 7.75
C LEU A 522 -24.78 5.15 6.91
N LEU A 523 -25.37 6.28 6.54
CA LEU A 523 -24.68 7.45 6.03
C LEU A 523 -24.51 8.48 7.15
N LEU A 524 -23.27 8.88 7.42
CA LEU A 524 -22.95 10.02 8.26
C LEU A 524 -22.51 11.20 7.40
N ILE A 525 -23.20 12.32 7.51
CA ILE A 525 -22.89 13.54 6.76
C ILE A 525 -22.27 14.55 7.72
N ASP A 526 -21.04 15.01 7.43
CA ASP A 526 -20.45 16.12 8.18
C ASP A 526 -21.15 17.44 7.81
N GLY A 527 -22.29 17.66 8.47
CA GLY A 527 -23.16 18.77 8.19
C GLY A 527 -24.46 18.77 8.98
N GLY A 528 -25.15 19.89 8.95
CA GLY A 528 -26.43 20.08 9.64
C GLY A 528 -27.65 19.64 8.83
N LEU A 529 -28.81 20.11 9.25
CA LEU A 529 -30.13 19.75 8.70
C LEU A 529 -30.22 19.99 7.17
N GLY A 530 -29.60 21.04 6.65
CA GLY A 530 -29.63 21.34 5.21
C GLY A 530 -28.92 20.28 4.36
N GLN A 531 -27.72 19.82 4.79
CA GLN A 531 -26.97 18.77 4.09
C GLN A 531 -27.65 17.40 4.26
N LEU A 532 -28.25 17.14 5.42
CA LEU A 532 -29.11 15.96 5.63
C LEU A 532 -30.28 15.95 4.64
N ASN A 533 -31.03 17.06 4.52
CA ASN A 533 -32.17 17.15 3.59
C ASN A 533 -31.72 16.98 2.12
N ALA A 534 -30.59 17.58 1.71
CA ALA A 534 -30.04 17.40 0.37
C ALA A 534 -29.68 15.91 0.10
N THR A 535 -29.17 15.21 1.10
CA THR A 535 -28.87 13.76 1.02
C THR A 535 -30.14 12.94 0.85
N LEU A 536 -31.15 13.20 1.68
CA LEU A 536 -32.44 12.50 1.63
C LEU A 536 -33.16 12.68 0.31
N LEU A 537 -33.13 13.88 -0.28
CA LEU A 537 -33.67 14.14 -1.61
C LEU A 537 -33.02 13.30 -2.70
N VAL A 538 -31.68 13.17 -2.67
CA VAL A 538 -30.95 12.32 -3.64
C VAL A 538 -31.33 10.85 -3.50
N LEU A 539 -31.43 10.34 -2.28
CA LEU A 539 -31.82 8.94 -2.06
C LEU A 539 -33.25 8.70 -2.52
N GLU A 540 -34.19 9.63 -2.25
CA GLU A 540 -35.58 9.58 -2.71
C GLU A 540 -35.64 9.63 -4.25
N GLU A 541 -34.90 10.52 -4.93
CA GLU A 541 -34.79 10.60 -6.39
C GLU A 541 -34.27 9.28 -7.01
N LEU A 542 -33.43 8.55 -6.29
CA LEU A 542 -32.86 7.26 -6.73
C LEU A 542 -33.67 6.04 -6.29
N GLY A 543 -34.78 6.24 -5.55
CA GLY A 543 -35.64 5.16 -5.03
C GLY A 543 -34.96 4.32 -3.93
N ILE A 544 -34.09 4.94 -3.12
CA ILE A 544 -33.37 4.30 -2.01
C ILE A 544 -33.99 4.74 -0.69
N ASP A 545 -34.70 3.84 -0.01
CA ASP A 545 -35.44 4.12 1.23
C ASP A 545 -34.95 3.35 2.46
N ASP A 546 -34.05 2.40 2.27
CA ASP A 546 -33.57 1.45 3.28
C ASP A 546 -32.18 1.77 3.83
N VAL A 547 -31.60 2.93 3.49
CA VAL A 547 -30.31 3.39 4.01
C VAL A 547 -30.55 4.47 5.07
N ALA A 548 -30.13 4.22 6.31
CA ALA A 548 -30.24 5.21 7.38
C ALA A 548 -29.29 6.40 7.14
N VAL A 549 -29.76 7.62 7.42
CA VAL A 549 -28.99 8.86 7.24
C VAL A 549 -28.98 9.68 8.52
N ALA A 550 -27.80 10.13 8.94
CA ALA A 550 -27.65 11.08 10.04
C ALA A 550 -26.67 12.20 9.65
N GLY A 551 -27.10 13.46 9.90
CA GLY A 551 -26.24 14.63 9.79
C GLY A 551 -25.60 14.94 11.13
N VAL A 552 -24.33 15.33 11.15
CA VAL A 552 -23.61 15.67 12.37
C VAL A 552 -23.04 17.08 12.24
N ALA A 553 -23.53 18.02 13.02
CA ALA A 553 -23.06 19.40 13.04
C ALA A 553 -22.42 19.77 14.37
N LYS A 554 -21.46 20.68 14.32
CA LYS A 554 -20.86 21.29 15.52
C LYS A 554 -21.92 22.08 16.28
N GLY A 555 -21.87 22.01 17.61
CA GLY A 555 -22.78 22.78 18.47
C GLY A 555 -22.71 24.30 18.27
N PRO A 556 -23.64 25.08 18.86
CA PRO A 556 -23.82 26.52 18.58
C PRO A 556 -22.56 27.36 18.77
N ASN A 557 -21.64 26.96 19.64
CA ASN A 557 -20.39 27.70 19.93
C ASN A 557 -19.16 27.09 19.24
N ARG A 558 -19.32 26.22 18.24
CA ARG A 558 -18.24 25.48 17.54
C ARG A 558 -17.27 24.69 18.45
N ASN A 559 -17.65 24.45 19.72
CA ASN A 559 -16.85 23.68 20.66
C ASN A 559 -16.99 22.19 20.39
N ALA A 560 -15.86 21.48 20.33
CA ALA A 560 -15.83 20.03 20.31
C ALA A 560 -16.49 19.46 21.57
N GLY A 561 -17.27 18.37 21.42
CA GLY A 561 -17.97 17.72 22.52
C GLY A 561 -19.42 18.20 22.72
N ARG A 562 -19.96 19.02 21.82
CA ARG A 562 -21.38 19.45 21.81
C ARG A 562 -21.98 19.31 20.42
N GLU A 563 -21.60 18.29 19.70
CA GLU A 563 -22.16 17.98 18.40
C GLU A 563 -23.64 17.61 18.53
N ARG A 564 -24.40 18.00 17.50
CA ARG A 564 -25.83 17.63 17.36
C ARG A 564 -25.96 16.65 16.21
N VAL A 565 -26.67 15.57 16.45
CA VAL A 565 -27.00 14.58 15.44
C VAL A 565 -28.43 14.83 14.95
N PHE A 566 -28.60 14.92 13.64
CA PHE A 566 -29.87 15.17 12.98
C PHE A 566 -30.31 13.92 12.22
N GLN A 567 -31.55 13.52 12.39
CA GLN A 567 -32.20 12.43 11.64
C GLN A 567 -33.54 12.92 11.05
N ARG A 568 -33.99 12.25 9.98
CA ARG A 568 -35.28 12.60 9.34
C ARG A 568 -36.44 12.50 10.35
N GLY A 569 -37.22 13.57 10.49
CA GLY A 569 -38.42 13.59 11.31
C GLY A 569 -38.18 13.55 12.82
N LYS A 570 -36.94 13.59 13.31
CA LYS A 570 -36.62 13.58 14.74
C LYS A 570 -36.05 14.92 15.21
N SER A 571 -36.24 15.21 16.49
CA SER A 571 -35.58 16.35 17.15
C SER A 571 -34.06 16.12 17.17
N PRO A 572 -33.26 17.20 17.06
CA PRO A 572 -31.79 17.07 17.11
C PRO A 572 -31.32 16.38 18.40
N LEU A 573 -30.63 15.29 18.28
CA LEU A 573 -30.07 14.53 19.41
C LEU A 573 -28.74 15.20 19.85
N SER A 574 -28.63 15.49 21.15
CA SER A 574 -27.40 15.94 21.79
C SER A 574 -26.94 14.85 22.74
N LEU A 575 -25.73 14.35 22.48
CA LEU A 575 -25.09 13.35 23.34
C LEU A 575 -24.29 14.04 24.45
N GLU A 576 -24.11 13.33 25.56
CA GLU A 576 -23.28 13.82 26.66
C GLU A 576 -21.81 13.94 26.26
N ALA A 577 -21.10 14.92 26.84
CA ALA A 577 -19.70 15.21 26.48
C ALA A 577 -18.72 14.03 26.70
N ARG A 578 -19.12 13.01 27.47
CA ARG A 578 -18.31 11.79 27.73
C ARG A 578 -18.91 10.53 27.11
N ASP A 579 -19.92 10.66 26.26
CA ASP A 579 -20.55 9.51 25.62
C ASP A 579 -19.58 8.83 24.64
N PRO A 580 -19.33 7.53 24.77
CA PRO A 580 -18.47 6.79 23.84
C PRO A 580 -18.95 6.86 22.38
N VAL A 581 -20.26 6.95 22.13
CA VAL A 581 -20.83 7.07 20.78
C VAL A 581 -20.48 8.44 20.19
N LEU A 582 -20.51 9.51 21.01
CA LEU A 582 -20.09 10.84 20.57
C LEU A 582 -18.63 10.84 20.12
N TYR A 583 -17.72 10.28 20.93
CA TYR A 583 -16.30 10.15 20.56
C TYR A 583 -16.11 9.30 19.30
N PHE A 584 -16.92 8.26 19.13
CA PHE A 584 -16.85 7.43 17.93
C PHE A 584 -17.29 8.20 16.68
N ILE A 585 -18.38 8.95 16.74
CA ILE A 585 -18.86 9.84 15.66
C ILE A 585 -17.80 10.90 15.33
N GLN A 586 -17.21 11.54 16.35
CA GLN A 586 -16.13 12.53 16.16
C GLN A 586 -14.93 11.90 15.44
N ARG A 587 -14.49 10.71 15.87
CA ARG A 587 -13.39 9.98 15.22
C ARG A 587 -13.68 9.66 13.75
N LEU A 588 -14.90 9.30 13.42
CA LEU A 588 -15.34 9.06 12.04
C LEU A 588 -15.27 10.35 11.20
N ARG A 589 -15.76 11.47 11.73
CA ARG A 589 -15.73 12.79 11.07
C ARG A 589 -14.31 13.29 10.89
N ASP A 590 -13.48 13.22 11.93
CA ASP A 590 -12.08 13.65 11.88
C ASP A 590 -11.30 12.88 10.82
N GLU A 591 -11.56 11.57 10.66
CA GLU A 591 -10.93 10.77 9.60
C GLU A 591 -11.41 11.20 8.21
N ALA A 592 -12.72 11.49 8.02
CA ALA A 592 -13.25 12.00 6.75
C ALA A 592 -12.61 13.35 6.41
N HIS A 593 -12.58 14.27 7.36
CA HIS A 593 -11.95 15.58 7.22
C HIS A 593 -10.44 15.50 6.93
N ARG A 594 -9.72 14.63 7.66
CA ARG A 594 -8.30 14.36 7.40
C ARG A 594 -8.07 13.83 5.99
N PHE A 595 -8.96 12.95 5.50
CA PHE A 595 -8.88 12.38 4.16
C PHE A 595 -9.17 13.43 3.08
N ALA A 596 -10.14 14.33 3.30
CA ALA A 596 -10.45 15.46 2.42
C ALA A 596 -9.26 16.44 2.32
N ILE A 597 -8.72 16.92 3.45
CA ILE A 597 -7.62 17.89 3.50
C ILE A 597 -6.31 17.31 2.91
N GLY A 598 -6.02 16.03 3.12
CA GLY A 598 -4.83 15.38 2.56
C GLY A 598 -4.70 15.53 1.05
N THR A 599 -5.81 15.72 0.35
CA THR A 599 -5.87 15.95 -1.10
C THR A 599 -5.46 17.37 -1.47
N HIS A 600 -5.92 18.35 -0.71
CA HIS A 600 -5.57 19.75 -0.94
C HIS A 600 -4.07 20.01 -0.74
N ARG A 601 -3.45 19.34 0.25
CA ARG A 601 -1.98 19.40 0.44
C ARG A 601 -1.22 18.77 -0.74
N ALA A 602 -1.70 17.65 -1.28
CA ALA A 602 -1.09 17.00 -2.43
C ALA A 602 -1.29 17.81 -3.73
N LYS A 603 -2.46 18.44 -3.92
CA LYS A 603 -2.73 19.33 -5.06
C LYS A 603 -1.92 20.62 -4.94
N ARG A 604 -1.83 21.26 -3.75
CA ARG A 604 -0.95 22.42 -3.51
C ARG A 604 0.51 22.09 -3.78
N GLY A 605 1.02 20.95 -3.36
CA GLY A 605 2.38 20.53 -3.70
C GLY A 605 2.63 20.44 -5.20
N LYS A 606 1.60 20.13 -5.99
CA LYS A 606 1.67 20.15 -7.48
C LYS A 606 1.47 21.54 -8.06
N SER A 607 0.62 22.38 -7.48
CA SER A 607 0.39 23.77 -7.95
C SER A 607 1.51 24.71 -7.53
N THR A 608 2.16 24.49 -6.39
CA THR A 608 3.38 25.25 -5.96
C THR A 608 4.57 24.95 -6.88
N GLN A 609 4.50 23.93 -7.75
CA GLN A 609 5.46 23.71 -8.84
C GLN A 609 5.18 24.55 -10.09
N LYS A 610 4.02 25.20 -10.21
CA LYS A 610 3.78 26.23 -11.23
C LYS A 610 4.37 27.54 -10.72
N SER A 611 5.51 27.89 -11.26
CA SER A 611 6.17 29.17 -11.02
C SER A 611 5.65 30.20 -12.04
N THR A 612 5.64 31.46 -11.70
CA THR A 612 5.40 32.57 -12.66
C THR A 612 6.26 32.47 -13.93
N LEU A 613 7.40 31.77 -13.83
CA LEU A 613 8.27 31.46 -14.96
C LEU A 613 7.63 30.49 -15.99
N ASP A 614 6.60 29.73 -15.61
CA ASP A 614 5.89 28.81 -16.54
C ASP A 614 4.94 29.56 -17.48
N GLU A 615 4.61 30.81 -17.16
CA GLU A 615 3.73 31.67 -17.93
C GLU A 615 4.47 32.44 -19.03
N ILE A 616 5.82 32.48 -18.98
CA ILE A 616 6.65 33.21 -19.92
C ILE A 616 6.82 32.42 -21.22
N PRO A 617 6.35 32.93 -22.37
CA PRO A 617 6.47 32.24 -23.66
C PRO A 617 7.92 31.93 -24.01
N GLY A 618 8.22 30.62 -24.16
CA GLY A 618 9.56 30.12 -24.48
C GLY A 618 10.40 29.69 -23.28
N VAL A 619 9.94 29.88 -22.04
CA VAL A 619 10.60 29.34 -20.85
C VAL A 619 10.03 27.96 -20.52
N GLY A 620 10.53 26.92 -21.18
CA GLY A 620 10.21 25.53 -20.87
C GLY A 620 10.95 25.00 -19.66
N GLY A 621 10.65 23.75 -19.24
CA GLY A 621 11.17 23.14 -18.01
C GLY A 621 12.70 23.17 -17.85
N LYS A 622 13.48 23.05 -18.94
CA LYS A 622 14.96 23.16 -18.89
C LYS A 622 15.43 24.56 -18.52
N ARG A 623 14.89 25.60 -19.21
CA ARG A 623 15.25 27.01 -18.97
C ARG A 623 14.78 27.47 -17.59
N LYS A 624 13.59 27.12 -17.16
CA LYS A 624 13.09 27.35 -15.79
C LYS A 624 14.03 26.76 -14.75
N LYS A 625 14.48 25.51 -14.94
CA LYS A 625 15.41 24.85 -14.03
C LYS A 625 16.76 25.55 -13.96
N ALA A 626 17.28 26.00 -15.10
CA ALA A 626 18.54 26.74 -15.16
C ALA A 626 18.44 28.10 -14.43
N LEU A 627 17.33 28.86 -14.67
CA LEU A 627 17.06 30.13 -13.99
C LEU A 627 16.92 29.95 -12.47
N LEU A 628 16.10 28.99 -12.02
CA LEU A 628 15.93 28.72 -10.59
C LEU A 628 17.22 28.18 -9.93
N HIS A 629 18.05 27.48 -10.68
CA HIS A 629 19.33 27.01 -10.16
C HIS A 629 20.34 28.14 -9.99
N HIS A 630 20.31 29.11 -10.87
CA HIS A 630 21.23 30.26 -10.85
C HIS A 630 20.80 31.32 -9.81
N PHE A 631 19.53 31.71 -9.80
CA PHE A 631 19.01 32.78 -8.95
C PHE A 631 18.39 32.30 -7.63
N GLY A 632 18.10 31.01 -7.49
CA GLY A 632 17.54 30.41 -6.27
C GLY A 632 16.01 30.46 -6.17
N ALA A 633 15.38 31.56 -6.59
CA ALA A 633 13.93 31.75 -6.52
C ALA A 633 13.38 32.50 -7.75
N ALA A 634 12.09 32.34 -8.04
CA ALA A 634 11.44 33.06 -9.15
C ALA A 634 11.37 34.58 -8.91
N SER A 635 11.27 35.02 -7.65
CA SER A 635 11.36 36.42 -7.28
C SER A 635 12.72 37.03 -7.63
N SER A 636 13.81 36.30 -7.40
CA SER A 636 15.16 36.77 -7.74
C SER A 636 15.39 36.82 -9.25
N VAL A 637 14.71 35.94 -10.02
CA VAL A 637 14.70 36.01 -11.50
C VAL A 637 13.95 37.30 -11.97
N ALA A 638 12.87 37.66 -11.29
CA ALA A 638 12.11 38.87 -11.61
C ALA A 638 12.88 40.17 -11.35
N GLU A 639 13.81 40.16 -10.36
CA GLU A 639 14.65 41.32 -9.98
C GLU A 639 15.97 41.38 -10.79
N ALA A 640 16.30 40.31 -11.55
CA ALA A 640 17.55 40.21 -12.27
C ALA A 640 17.60 41.09 -13.53
N GLY A 641 18.76 41.71 -13.81
CA GLY A 641 18.99 42.49 -15.02
C GLY A 641 19.08 41.60 -16.31
N ARG A 642 18.92 42.25 -17.48
CA ARG A 642 19.02 41.53 -18.78
C ARG A 642 20.36 40.83 -18.97
N GLU A 643 21.44 41.43 -18.51
CA GLU A 643 22.80 40.89 -18.60
C GLU A 643 22.96 39.68 -17.69
N ASP A 644 22.44 39.72 -16.45
CA ASP A 644 22.49 38.63 -15.50
C ASP A 644 21.67 37.43 -15.98
N LEU A 645 20.50 37.66 -16.60
CA LEU A 645 19.70 36.62 -17.18
C LEU A 645 20.37 35.94 -18.38
N ALA A 646 21.16 36.71 -19.17
CA ALA A 646 21.85 36.17 -20.34
C ALA A 646 23.08 35.29 -19.97
N VAL A 647 23.62 35.38 -18.75
CA VAL A 647 24.70 34.54 -18.25
C VAL A 647 24.24 33.10 -17.96
N VAL A 648 22.91 32.91 -17.80
CA VAL A 648 22.37 31.58 -17.44
C VAL A 648 22.43 30.62 -18.65
N ASP A 649 22.98 29.44 -18.43
CA ASP A 649 23.11 28.43 -19.48
C ASP A 649 21.76 28.10 -20.14
N GLY A 650 21.72 28.14 -21.47
CA GLY A 650 20.51 27.90 -22.28
C GLY A 650 19.58 29.13 -22.40
N ILE A 651 19.94 30.30 -21.88
CA ILE A 651 19.22 31.57 -22.04
C ILE A 651 20.00 32.46 -23.03
N SER A 652 19.45 32.68 -24.21
CA SER A 652 20.02 33.62 -25.18
C SER A 652 19.68 35.07 -24.82
N ALA A 653 20.43 36.06 -25.32
CA ALA A 653 20.16 37.48 -25.09
C ALA A 653 18.72 37.87 -25.47
N ALA A 654 18.17 37.32 -26.55
CA ALA A 654 16.78 37.54 -26.95
C ALA A 654 15.77 36.96 -25.94
N MET A 655 16.10 35.81 -25.31
CA MET A 655 15.28 35.19 -24.26
C MET A 655 15.40 35.95 -22.94
N ALA A 656 16.61 36.42 -22.59
CA ALA A 656 16.83 37.25 -21.41
C ALA A 656 15.99 38.55 -21.50
N SER A 657 15.96 39.21 -22.66
CA SER A 657 15.09 40.37 -22.87
C SER A 657 13.60 40.03 -22.71
N LYS A 658 13.13 38.91 -23.27
CA LYS A 658 11.73 38.49 -23.10
C LYS A 658 11.36 38.21 -21.64
N ILE A 659 12.26 37.58 -20.88
CA ILE A 659 12.04 37.33 -19.43
C ILE A 659 11.99 38.62 -18.66
N TYR A 660 12.93 39.52 -18.93
CA TYR A 660 12.99 40.88 -18.31
C TYR A 660 11.73 41.68 -18.59
N ASP A 661 11.32 41.78 -19.87
CA ASP A 661 10.14 42.55 -20.31
C ASP A 661 8.83 41.97 -19.75
N TRP A 662 8.78 40.67 -19.51
CA TRP A 662 7.63 40.01 -18.88
C TRP A 662 7.41 40.48 -17.43
N PHE A 663 8.49 40.64 -16.66
CA PHE A 663 8.40 41.11 -15.29
C PHE A 663 8.37 42.65 -15.18
N HIS A 664 8.78 43.40 -16.24
CA HIS A 664 8.85 44.84 -16.28
C HIS A 664 8.07 45.42 -17.48
N PRO A 665 6.70 45.24 -17.52
CA PRO A 665 5.89 45.62 -18.68
C PRO A 665 5.81 47.12 -18.94
N HIS A 666 6.40 47.97 -18.07
CA HIS A 666 6.38 49.45 -18.16
C HIS A 666 7.78 50.07 -18.02
N GLY A 667 8.85 49.31 -18.28
CA GLY A 667 10.24 49.77 -18.22
C GLY A 667 10.85 50.04 -19.59
#